data_34ef8a0b6fc22551aeaf24753ce30812
#
_entry.id   34ef8a0b6fc22551aeaf24753ce30812
#
_cell.length_a   1.000
_cell.length_b   1.000
_cell.length_c   1.000
_cell.angle_alpha   90.00
_cell.angle_beta   90.00
_cell.angle_gamma   90.00
#
_symmetry.space_group_name_H-M   'P 1'
#
loop_
_entity.id
_entity.type
_entity.pdbx_description
1 polymer ?
#
loop_
_entity_poly.entity_id
_entity_poly.type
_entity_poly.pdbx_seq_one_letter_code
_entity_poly.pdbx_strand_id
1 'polypeptide(L)'
;MMAGLKSAMRSIRRKWQWAVGICLLLLLLPVAAWYLLPFCVTPPELPQAPETRVYDRNGEFLGLIPGKDGYRHQRLTELPAELARCLIAAEDKRFYNHGGVDLLSTARAAWGRLCGNSLSGASTLTMQLVKLSNPPAERNYSTKWTEALQARALEYRLSKEEILLAYLNTADFGNQCRGAEAAALYYFDKHATELQPHEAALLAALVRAPSRLNPLRHPQAALARRNFILEKLGERTDYPLGVKAHRINAPTHLTKTPGRLTLDATLQRDVATIALDELQELKKHNVSQAAVVVIDNRSGEVLVSLPAADPTASRGGQLNGTATPRSAGSTLKPFVYLQTFGSGAWPGTIMADVKTLYRSDDGIRAPGNYNDEYLGPITIRQALACSQNIPAMEALNRYGNMERLLELLRALGMNLSGDAKEYGLGLAIGNAHVSLMELTHAYSTLARGGSKLPLYTRLPHESTEATPLLNPLHCYQIAHILQDRNARASSFGRASSLSFPFKCAAKTGTSSNFRDNWCCGFTAEYTVGVWVGNFDNSSMNRVSGISGAAPIFQRVMLRLQEYHHAPLSFPTCPQELSEVEIDTRSGTRATASTPAACRAMEYATAEQLANLPKAVLDAKGKVVLDARYTEWFKQHGNKSLYSLNETASTGRRPAILIPAHGTYVTLDPTLPNGGRYIELRATMPPAATQWSSPTLHIEEKNGKHYAILTPGRHTIRACAPPDVEVSATFMVVE
;
A
#
# COMPACT_ATOMS: atom_id res chain seq x y z
N MET A 1 -0.65 -56.09 92.92
CA MET A 1 0.18 -55.06 92.26
C MET A 1 0.64 -55.54 90.87
N MET A 2 0.95 -56.76 90.58
CA MET A 2 1.43 -57.28 89.24
C MET A 2 0.37 -57.32 88.15
N ALA A 3 -0.94 -57.46 88.47
CA ALA A 3 -2.01 -57.53 87.45
C ALA A 3 -2.29 -56.13 86.81
N GLY A 4 -2.18 -55.06 87.63
CA GLY A 4 -2.36 -53.65 87.12
C GLY A 4 -1.25 -53.20 86.20
N LEU A 5 0.01 -53.61 86.48
CA LEU A 5 1.18 -53.34 85.63
C LEU A 5 1.06 -53.99 84.23
N LYS A 6 0.60 -55.30 84.21
CA LYS A 6 0.37 -55.99 82.92
C LYS A 6 -0.75 -55.33 82.08
N SER A 7 -1.83 -54.84 82.75
CA SER A 7 -2.93 -54.10 82.07
C SER A 7 -2.43 -52.74 81.50
N ALA A 8 -1.68 -51.99 82.30
CA ALA A 8 -1.10 -50.74 81.88
C ALA A 8 -0.10 -50.93 80.74
N MET A 9 0.76 -51.89 80.77
CA MET A 9 1.69 -52.20 79.67
C MET A 9 0.98 -52.69 78.39
N ARG A 10 -0.13 -53.42 78.47
CA ARG A 10 -0.95 -53.80 77.32
C ARG A 10 -1.64 -52.58 76.74
N SER A 11 -2.13 -51.64 77.54
CA SER A 11 -2.74 -50.34 77.09
C SER A 11 -1.69 -49.45 76.37
N ILE A 12 -0.46 -49.37 76.93
CA ILE A 12 0.61 -48.56 76.33
C ILE A 12 1.06 -49.22 74.99
N ARG A 13 1.21 -50.55 74.98
CA ARG A 13 1.59 -51.26 73.71
C ARG A 13 0.52 -51.09 72.61
N ARG A 14 -0.78 -51.12 73.02
CA ARG A 14 -1.89 -50.88 72.05
C ARG A 14 -1.93 -49.44 71.55
N LYS A 15 -1.69 -48.46 72.42
CA LYS A 15 -1.57 -47.03 71.98
C LYS A 15 -0.35 -46.85 71.06
N TRP A 16 0.76 -47.50 71.33
CA TRP A 16 1.95 -47.44 70.45
C TRP A 16 1.68 -48.12 69.08
N GLN A 17 0.99 -49.25 69.06
CA GLN A 17 0.59 -49.95 67.83
C GLN A 17 -0.35 -49.10 67.01
N TRP A 18 -1.33 -48.39 67.64
CA TRP A 18 -2.20 -47.40 66.97
C TRP A 18 -1.40 -46.23 66.49
N ALA A 19 -0.48 -45.68 67.25
CA ALA A 19 0.35 -44.53 66.82
C ALA A 19 1.26 -44.90 65.62
N VAL A 20 1.89 -46.11 65.69
CA VAL A 20 2.67 -46.61 64.54
C VAL A 20 1.79 -46.89 63.33
N GLY A 21 0.58 -47.44 63.52
CA GLY A 21 -0.40 -47.60 62.42
C GLY A 21 -0.85 -46.35 61.82
N ILE A 22 -1.14 -45.29 62.63
CA ILE A 22 -1.48 -43.96 62.15
C ILE A 22 -0.31 -43.28 61.40
N CYS A 23 0.91 -43.42 61.94
CA CYS A 23 2.12 -42.89 61.29
C CYS A 23 2.37 -43.60 59.94
N LEU A 24 2.22 -44.93 59.89
CA LEU A 24 2.30 -45.68 58.64
C LEU A 24 1.22 -45.32 57.66
N LEU A 25 -0.02 -45.10 58.12
CA LEU A 25 -1.13 -44.65 57.28
C LEU A 25 -0.89 -43.24 56.75
N LEU A 26 -0.39 -42.31 57.58
CA LEU A 26 -0.02 -40.96 57.17
C LEU A 26 1.16 -40.91 56.20
N LEU A 27 2.04 -41.88 56.21
CA LEU A 27 3.13 -42.07 55.25
C LEU A 27 2.69 -42.76 53.96
N LEU A 28 1.83 -43.76 54.05
CA LEU A 28 1.41 -44.56 52.88
C LEU A 28 0.28 -43.90 52.09
N LEU A 29 -0.63 -43.17 52.73
CA LEU A 29 -1.72 -42.48 52.05
C LEU A 29 -1.24 -41.44 51.03
N PRO A 30 -0.30 -40.52 51.32
CA PRO A 30 0.26 -39.61 50.34
C PRO A 30 0.96 -40.35 49.19
N VAL A 31 1.67 -41.45 49.49
CA VAL A 31 2.33 -42.27 48.46
C VAL A 31 1.30 -42.94 47.57
N ALA A 32 0.27 -43.58 48.16
CA ALA A 32 -0.80 -44.20 47.39
C ALA A 32 -1.55 -43.12 46.55
N ALA A 33 -1.87 -41.99 47.15
CA ALA A 33 -2.48 -40.87 46.44
C ALA A 33 -1.61 -40.41 45.27
N TRP A 34 -0.29 -40.29 45.46
CA TRP A 34 0.63 -39.88 44.38
C TRP A 34 0.61 -40.85 43.19
N TYR A 35 0.39 -42.12 43.40
CA TYR A 35 0.34 -43.17 42.34
C TYR A 35 -1.06 -43.36 41.76
N LEU A 36 -2.14 -43.14 42.53
CA LEU A 36 -3.51 -43.42 42.10
C LEU A 36 -4.27 -42.20 41.56
N LEU A 37 -4.05 -41.01 42.15
CA LEU A 37 -4.73 -39.80 41.71
C LEU A 37 -4.53 -39.41 40.22
N PRO A 38 -3.37 -39.66 39.59
CA PRO A 38 -3.20 -39.40 38.15
C PRO A 38 -4.18 -40.14 37.26
N PHE A 39 -4.67 -41.32 37.68
CA PHE A 39 -5.69 -42.06 36.95
C PHE A 39 -7.11 -41.47 37.09
N CYS A 40 -7.34 -40.64 38.10
CA CYS A 40 -8.59 -39.93 38.34
C CYS A 40 -8.64 -38.53 37.70
N VAL A 41 -7.52 -38.07 37.14
CA VAL A 41 -7.39 -36.73 36.52
C VAL A 41 -7.32 -36.88 35.01
N THR A 42 -8.17 -36.11 34.32
CA THR A 42 -8.10 -36.05 32.86
C THR A 42 -6.95 -35.12 32.46
N PRO A 43 -5.93 -35.59 31.70
CA PRO A 43 -4.91 -34.70 31.15
C PRO A 43 -5.54 -33.74 30.12
N PRO A 44 -4.96 -32.56 29.91
CA PRO A 44 -5.46 -31.63 28.93
C PRO A 44 -5.36 -32.19 27.50
N GLU A 45 -6.28 -31.80 26.65
CA GLU A 45 -6.16 -32.03 25.21
C GLU A 45 -4.96 -31.24 24.67
N LEU A 46 -4.12 -31.91 23.89
CA LEU A 46 -2.97 -31.26 23.28
C LEU A 46 -3.44 -30.36 22.14
N PRO A 47 -3.02 -29.07 22.09
CA PRO A 47 -3.40 -28.18 21.04
C PRO A 47 -2.96 -28.72 19.68
N GLN A 48 -3.89 -28.72 18.72
CA GLN A 48 -3.55 -28.98 17.33
C GLN A 48 -3.10 -27.69 16.67
N ALA A 49 -1.90 -27.71 16.10
CA ALA A 49 -1.39 -26.56 15.35
C ALA A 49 -2.23 -26.35 14.07
N PRO A 50 -2.81 -25.17 13.87
CA PRO A 50 -3.54 -24.88 12.64
C PRO A 50 -2.57 -24.82 11.46
N GLU A 51 -3.09 -25.09 10.24
CA GLU A 51 -2.32 -24.85 9.02
C GLU A 51 -2.14 -23.33 8.84
N THR A 52 -0.92 -22.88 8.60
CA THR A 52 -0.60 -21.45 8.39
C THR A 52 0.33 -21.21 7.20
N ARG A 53 0.64 -22.25 6.43
CA ARG A 53 1.54 -22.17 5.27
C ARG A 53 0.91 -21.46 4.09
N VAL A 54 1.71 -20.63 3.44
CA VAL A 54 1.36 -19.96 2.20
C VAL A 54 2.39 -20.33 1.14
N TYR A 55 1.92 -20.61 -0.05
CA TYR A 55 2.73 -20.98 -1.20
C TYR A 55 2.47 -20.02 -2.36
N ASP A 56 3.45 -19.90 -3.25
CA ASP A 56 3.29 -19.21 -4.52
C ASP A 56 2.47 -20.04 -5.53
N ARG A 57 2.29 -19.51 -6.75
CA ARG A 57 1.58 -20.17 -7.83
C ARG A 57 2.22 -21.49 -8.29
N ASN A 58 3.52 -21.65 -8.10
CA ASN A 58 4.32 -22.79 -8.52
C ASN A 58 4.47 -23.82 -7.38
N GLY A 59 4.00 -23.52 -6.15
CA GLY A 59 4.14 -24.36 -4.97
C GLY A 59 5.39 -24.04 -4.14
N GLU A 60 6.13 -22.96 -4.46
CA GLU A 60 7.24 -22.49 -3.63
C GLU A 60 6.72 -21.92 -2.31
N PHE A 61 7.36 -22.27 -1.20
CA PHE A 61 6.98 -21.81 0.14
C PHE A 61 7.25 -20.30 0.29
N LEU A 62 6.21 -19.51 0.53
CA LEU A 62 6.28 -18.05 0.73
C LEU A 62 6.39 -17.68 2.21
N GLY A 63 5.93 -18.54 3.13
CA GLY A 63 5.98 -18.25 4.55
C GLY A 63 4.74 -18.68 5.32
N LEU A 64 4.65 -18.21 6.56
CA LEU A 64 3.58 -18.49 7.49
C LEU A 64 2.76 -17.23 7.77
N ILE A 65 1.45 -17.35 7.80
CA ILE A 65 0.55 -16.29 8.28
C ILE A 65 0.18 -16.56 9.74
N PRO A 66 -0.11 -15.53 10.55
CA PRO A 66 -0.69 -15.74 11.87
C PRO A 66 -2.07 -16.41 11.78
N GLY A 67 -2.30 -17.45 12.60
CA GLY A 67 -3.61 -18.05 12.80
C GLY A 67 -4.57 -17.13 13.57
N LYS A 68 -5.78 -17.61 13.85
CA LYS A 68 -6.79 -16.86 14.63
C LYS A 68 -6.33 -16.46 16.04
N ASP A 69 -5.38 -17.20 16.59
CA ASP A 69 -4.74 -16.94 17.89
C ASP A 69 -3.59 -15.91 17.83
N GLY A 70 -3.31 -15.38 16.65
CA GLY A 70 -2.25 -14.41 16.44
C GLY A 70 -0.85 -15.00 16.30
N TYR A 71 -0.71 -16.32 16.26
CA TYR A 71 0.57 -17.01 16.13
C TYR A 71 0.73 -17.70 14.78
N ARG A 72 1.98 -17.77 14.30
CA ARG A 72 2.39 -18.61 13.18
C ARG A 72 2.64 -19.99 13.68
N HIS A 73 2.04 -20.98 13.06
CA HIS A 73 2.18 -22.38 13.41
C HIS A 73 2.75 -23.17 12.24
N GLN A 74 3.61 -24.12 12.57
CA GLN A 74 4.03 -25.18 11.65
C GLN A 74 4.24 -26.43 12.48
N ARG A 75 3.50 -27.49 12.13
CA ARG A 75 3.55 -28.73 12.88
C ARG A 75 4.83 -29.52 12.55
N LEU A 76 5.54 -29.93 13.59
CA LEU A 76 6.55 -30.97 13.55
C LEU A 76 5.88 -32.34 13.53
N THR A 77 6.32 -33.21 12.63
CA THR A 77 5.93 -34.62 12.58
C THR A 77 7.02 -35.53 13.12
N GLU A 78 8.24 -35.06 13.20
CA GLU A 78 9.44 -35.75 13.65
C GLU A 78 10.15 -34.93 14.73
N LEU A 79 10.75 -35.60 15.71
CA LEU A 79 11.45 -34.96 16.80
C LEU A 79 12.85 -34.50 16.36
N PRO A 80 13.15 -33.17 16.36
CA PRO A 80 14.48 -32.67 16.02
C PRO A 80 15.49 -33.03 17.12
N ALA A 81 16.38 -33.99 16.88
CA ALA A 81 17.28 -34.56 17.89
C ALA A 81 18.16 -33.50 18.60
N GLU A 82 18.77 -32.60 17.85
CA GLU A 82 19.63 -31.53 18.40
C GLU A 82 18.84 -30.53 19.26
N LEU A 83 17.65 -30.15 18.83
CA LEU A 83 16.81 -29.25 19.59
C LEU A 83 16.28 -29.90 20.87
N ALA A 84 15.88 -31.18 20.81
CA ALA A 84 15.47 -31.94 21.98
C ALA A 84 16.63 -32.03 22.99
N ARG A 85 17.85 -32.35 22.55
CA ARG A 85 19.07 -32.39 23.36
C ARG A 85 19.33 -31.06 24.08
N CYS A 86 19.28 -29.96 23.33
CA CYS A 86 19.47 -28.61 23.89
C CYS A 86 18.37 -28.21 24.87
N LEU A 87 17.13 -28.55 24.59
CA LEU A 87 15.97 -28.26 25.44
C LEU A 87 16.03 -28.99 26.76
N ILE A 88 16.35 -30.29 26.73
CA ILE A 88 16.51 -31.11 27.93
C ILE A 88 17.66 -30.60 28.82
N ALA A 89 18.79 -30.24 28.20
CA ALA A 89 19.92 -29.66 28.95
C ALA A 89 19.59 -28.31 29.56
N ALA A 90 18.75 -27.53 28.90
CA ALA A 90 18.36 -26.18 29.33
C ALA A 90 17.32 -26.19 30.44
N GLU A 91 16.28 -27.00 30.34
CA GLU A 91 15.05 -26.89 31.13
C GLU A 91 14.81 -28.11 32.05
N ASP A 92 15.20 -29.33 31.66
CA ASP A 92 14.85 -30.55 32.39
C ASP A 92 15.92 -31.67 32.25
N LYS A 93 17.09 -31.47 32.86
CA LYS A 93 18.25 -32.38 32.73
C LYS A 93 17.94 -33.86 33.01
N ARG A 94 16.90 -34.16 33.78
CA ARG A 94 16.52 -35.52 34.18
C ARG A 94 15.21 -35.98 33.54
N PHE A 95 14.82 -35.39 32.43
CA PHE A 95 13.55 -35.65 31.75
C PHE A 95 13.23 -37.14 31.58
N TYR A 96 14.20 -37.95 31.17
CA TYR A 96 14.01 -39.40 30.97
C TYR A 96 13.96 -40.20 32.28
N ASN A 97 14.31 -39.59 33.44
CA ASN A 97 14.45 -40.26 34.71
C ASN A 97 13.30 -40.06 35.70
N HIS A 98 12.23 -39.33 35.27
CA HIS A 98 11.06 -39.08 36.12
C HIS A 98 9.76 -39.28 35.35
N GLY A 99 8.65 -39.52 36.03
CA GLY A 99 7.31 -39.72 35.48
C GLY A 99 6.46 -38.42 35.57
N GLY A 100 6.84 -37.36 34.84
CA GLY A 100 6.11 -36.12 34.78
C GLY A 100 6.49 -35.06 35.82
N VAL A 101 6.90 -35.48 37.02
CA VAL A 101 7.34 -34.60 38.11
C VAL A 101 8.68 -35.08 38.63
N ASP A 102 9.68 -34.21 38.67
CA ASP A 102 10.98 -34.45 39.27
C ASP A 102 10.96 -34.12 40.76
N LEU A 103 10.70 -35.17 41.59
CA LEU A 103 10.61 -35.06 43.04
C LEU A 103 11.94 -34.57 43.67
N LEU A 104 13.11 -34.99 43.12
CA LEU A 104 14.41 -34.55 43.67
C LEU A 104 14.66 -33.08 43.34
N SER A 105 14.29 -32.60 42.17
CA SER A 105 14.38 -31.17 41.82
C SER A 105 13.37 -30.35 42.61
N THR A 106 12.18 -30.89 42.87
CA THR A 106 11.15 -30.26 43.72
C THR A 106 11.62 -30.12 45.16
N ALA A 107 12.19 -31.21 45.75
CA ALA A 107 12.76 -31.17 47.09
C ALA A 107 13.92 -30.19 47.21
N ARG A 108 14.83 -30.17 46.22
CA ARG A 108 15.95 -29.21 46.18
C ARG A 108 15.47 -27.78 46.09
N ALA A 109 14.44 -27.49 45.28
CA ALA A 109 13.86 -26.15 45.14
C ALA A 109 13.14 -25.69 46.43
N ALA A 110 12.44 -26.61 47.11
CA ALA A 110 11.81 -26.35 48.41
C ALA A 110 12.85 -26.04 49.49
N TRP A 111 13.92 -26.84 49.56
CA TRP A 111 15.05 -26.63 50.49
C TRP A 111 15.75 -25.30 50.21
N GLY A 112 16.05 -25.00 48.94
CA GLY A 112 16.64 -23.70 48.55
C GLY A 112 15.82 -22.50 48.98
N ARG A 113 14.47 -22.58 48.89
CA ARG A 113 13.58 -21.53 49.40
C ARG A 113 13.63 -21.39 50.92
N LEU A 114 13.68 -22.47 51.64
CA LEU A 114 13.83 -22.45 53.10
C LEU A 114 15.18 -21.83 53.54
N CYS A 115 16.24 -22.05 52.74
CA CYS A 115 17.57 -21.48 52.97
C CYS A 115 17.78 -20.09 52.35
N GLY A 116 16.76 -19.39 51.85
CA GLY A 116 16.86 -18.04 51.26
C GLY A 116 17.44 -17.98 49.83
N ASN A 117 17.72 -19.14 49.20
CA ASN A 117 18.26 -19.22 47.84
C ASN A 117 17.14 -19.56 46.82
N SER A 118 16.75 -18.59 45.99
CA SER A 118 15.59 -18.73 45.09
C SER A 118 15.93 -19.24 43.67
N LEU A 119 17.08 -19.83 43.41
CA LEU A 119 17.65 -20.01 42.07
C LEU A 119 17.27 -21.29 41.29
N SER A 120 16.47 -22.23 41.83
CA SER A 120 16.18 -23.52 41.14
C SER A 120 14.70 -23.63 40.75
N GLY A 121 14.42 -23.78 39.45
CA GLY A 121 13.10 -24.16 38.93
C GLY A 121 12.83 -25.66 39.16
N ALA A 122 11.63 -26.01 39.67
CA ALA A 122 11.21 -27.39 39.89
C ALA A 122 10.21 -27.89 38.83
N SER A 123 9.85 -27.09 37.83
CA SER A 123 8.89 -27.46 36.79
C SER A 123 9.58 -28.26 35.69
N THR A 124 9.05 -29.42 35.38
CA THR A 124 9.51 -30.28 34.29
C THR A 124 8.95 -29.86 32.94
N LEU A 125 9.49 -30.36 31.83
CA LEU A 125 8.95 -30.14 30.49
C LEU A 125 7.49 -30.61 30.36
N THR A 126 7.16 -31.77 30.99
CA THR A 126 5.78 -32.27 31.00
C THR A 126 4.83 -31.34 31.75
N MET A 127 5.24 -30.80 32.90
CA MET A 127 4.43 -29.77 33.61
C MET A 127 4.29 -28.48 32.79
N GLN A 128 5.32 -28.09 32.06
CA GLN A 128 5.24 -26.92 31.16
C GLN A 128 4.28 -27.19 30.00
N LEU A 129 4.29 -28.38 29.40
CA LEU A 129 3.34 -28.76 28.34
C LEU A 129 1.90 -28.70 28.84
N VAL A 130 1.62 -29.30 30.01
CA VAL A 130 0.30 -29.24 30.66
C VAL A 130 -0.16 -27.81 30.85
N LYS A 131 0.72 -26.95 31.35
CA LYS A 131 0.41 -25.52 31.54
C LYS A 131 0.10 -24.80 30.22
N LEU A 132 0.82 -25.13 29.14
CA LEU A 132 0.59 -24.53 27.82
C LEU A 132 -0.71 -25.02 27.16
N SER A 133 -1.16 -26.23 27.54
CA SER A 133 -2.38 -26.86 27.01
C SER A 133 -3.65 -26.49 27.78
N ASN A 134 -3.52 -26.05 29.03
CA ASN A 134 -4.65 -25.57 29.83
C ASN A 134 -4.97 -24.09 29.58
N PRO A 135 -6.23 -23.65 29.78
CA PRO A 135 -6.56 -22.25 29.82
C PRO A 135 -5.73 -21.48 30.86
N PRO A 136 -5.46 -20.17 30.65
CA PRO A 136 -4.76 -19.36 31.62
C PRO A 136 -5.46 -19.40 33.00
N ALA A 137 -4.74 -19.75 34.04
CA ALA A 137 -5.26 -19.81 35.41
C ALA A 137 -4.36 -19.06 36.38
N GLU A 138 -4.93 -18.63 37.51
CA GLU A 138 -4.17 -17.96 38.56
C GLU A 138 -3.11 -18.89 39.14
N ARG A 139 -1.93 -18.31 39.44
CA ARG A 139 -0.77 -19.03 39.98
C ARG A 139 -0.91 -19.21 41.49
N ASN A 140 -1.58 -20.31 41.89
CA ASN A 140 -1.70 -20.73 43.26
C ASN A 140 -1.19 -22.18 43.43
N TYR A 141 -1.13 -22.67 44.69
CA TYR A 141 -0.66 -24.03 44.99
C TYR A 141 -1.61 -25.09 44.43
N SER A 142 -2.91 -24.81 44.40
CA SER A 142 -3.92 -25.73 43.86
C SER A 142 -3.69 -25.95 42.36
N THR A 143 -3.55 -24.90 41.58
CA THR A 143 -3.24 -24.99 40.16
C THR A 143 -1.97 -25.75 39.88
N LYS A 144 -0.93 -25.53 40.70
CA LYS A 144 0.35 -26.23 40.55
C LYS A 144 0.27 -27.73 40.91
N TRP A 145 -0.57 -28.07 41.88
CA TRP A 145 -0.85 -29.44 42.22
C TRP A 145 -1.62 -30.15 41.09
N THR A 146 -2.64 -29.50 40.56
CA THR A 146 -3.39 -30.02 39.38
C THR A 146 -2.49 -30.22 38.17
N GLU A 147 -1.62 -29.26 37.85
CA GLU A 147 -0.61 -29.37 36.79
C GLU A 147 0.30 -30.59 37.00
N ALA A 148 0.73 -30.84 38.25
CA ALA A 148 1.59 -31.98 38.57
C ALA A 148 0.88 -33.33 38.38
N LEU A 149 -0.39 -33.44 38.82
CA LEU A 149 -1.20 -34.65 38.62
C LEU A 149 -1.49 -34.88 37.13
N GLN A 150 -1.85 -33.84 36.39
CA GLN A 150 -2.07 -33.93 34.95
C GLN A 150 -0.79 -34.30 34.19
N ALA A 151 0.37 -33.77 34.60
CA ALA A 151 1.65 -34.12 34.01
C ALA A 151 1.97 -35.62 34.22
N ARG A 152 1.69 -36.17 35.41
CA ARG A 152 1.81 -37.60 35.64
C ARG A 152 0.81 -38.43 34.83
N ALA A 153 -0.44 -37.96 34.75
CA ALA A 153 -1.47 -38.60 33.93
C ALA A 153 -1.09 -38.64 32.44
N LEU A 154 -0.42 -37.60 31.95
CA LEU A 154 0.07 -37.52 30.59
C LEU A 154 1.18 -38.52 30.31
N GLU A 155 2.14 -38.69 31.24
CA GLU A 155 3.25 -39.64 31.14
C GLU A 155 2.80 -41.14 31.22
N TYR A 156 1.60 -41.43 31.71
CA TYR A 156 0.99 -42.74 31.58
C TYR A 156 0.39 -43.04 30.21
N ARG A 157 0.15 -42.00 29.41
CA ARG A 157 -0.54 -42.10 28.11
C ARG A 157 0.39 -41.90 26.91
N LEU A 158 1.46 -41.12 27.09
CA LEU A 158 2.38 -40.74 26.04
C LEU A 158 3.82 -41.12 26.39
N SER A 159 4.60 -41.48 25.40
CA SER A 159 6.03 -41.65 25.51
C SER A 159 6.77 -40.34 25.74
N LYS A 160 8.01 -40.39 26.17
CA LYS A 160 8.86 -39.22 26.35
C LYS A 160 9.07 -38.45 25.06
N GLU A 161 9.21 -39.13 23.95
CA GLU A 161 9.38 -38.58 22.62
C GLU A 161 8.10 -37.83 22.15
N GLU A 162 6.92 -38.45 22.40
CA GLU A 162 5.64 -37.82 22.09
C GLU A 162 5.39 -36.56 22.93
N ILE A 163 5.77 -36.57 24.22
CA ILE A 163 5.70 -35.40 25.10
C ILE A 163 6.63 -34.27 24.60
N LEU A 164 7.88 -34.59 24.23
CA LEU A 164 8.81 -33.61 23.67
C LEU A 164 8.31 -33.05 22.35
N LEU A 165 7.79 -33.88 21.46
CA LEU A 165 7.23 -33.45 20.19
C LEU A 165 6.01 -32.53 20.40
N ALA A 166 5.12 -32.91 21.33
CA ALA A 166 3.96 -32.04 21.68
C ALA A 166 4.39 -30.71 22.28
N TYR A 167 5.41 -30.72 23.15
CA TYR A 167 5.96 -29.51 23.74
C TYR A 167 6.55 -28.60 22.67
N LEU A 168 7.39 -29.14 21.79
CA LEU A 168 8.01 -28.40 20.70
C LEU A 168 6.98 -27.86 19.69
N ASN A 169 5.82 -28.46 19.54
CA ASN A 169 4.71 -27.96 18.75
C ASN A 169 3.88 -26.85 19.43
N THR A 170 3.99 -26.72 20.77
CA THR A 170 3.11 -25.85 21.56
C THR A 170 3.84 -24.63 22.13
N ALA A 171 5.15 -24.75 22.37
CA ALA A 171 5.95 -23.70 23.00
C ALA A 171 6.01 -22.41 22.16
N ASP A 172 6.05 -21.27 22.85
CA ASP A 172 6.24 -19.95 22.25
C ASP A 172 7.74 -19.65 22.12
N PHE A 173 8.17 -19.31 20.91
CA PHE A 173 9.55 -18.94 20.58
C PHE A 173 9.74 -17.45 20.31
N GLY A 174 8.73 -16.62 20.57
CA GLY A 174 8.74 -15.19 20.28
C GLY A 174 8.40 -14.86 18.84
N ASN A 175 8.29 -13.56 18.52
CA ASN A 175 7.93 -13.05 17.21
C ASN A 175 6.69 -13.71 16.59
N GLN A 176 5.70 -14.04 17.43
CA GLN A 176 4.46 -14.74 17.03
C GLN A 176 4.71 -16.15 16.45
N CYS A 177 5.83 -16.80 16.78
CA CYS A 177 6.11 -18.18 16.38
C CYS A 177 5.75 -19.14 17.53
N ARG A 178 4.72 -19.95 17.35
CA ARG A 178 4.35 -21.05 18.22
C ARG A 178 4.67 -22.36 17.54
N GLY A 179 5.52 -23.15 18.18
CA GLY A 179 6.11 -24.36 17.62
C GLY A 179 7.52 -24.14 17.06
N ALA A 180 8.35 -25.17 17.26
CA ALA A 180 9.77 -25.13 16.91
C ALA A 180 10.02 -25.05 15.41
N GLU A 181 9.18 -25.70 14.61
CA GLU A 181 9.29 -25.65 13.15
C GLU A 181 9.04 -24.24 12.62
N ALA A 182 7.96 -23.57 13.11
CA ALA A 182 7.70 -22.18 12.76
C ALA A 182 8.85 -21.26 13.16
N ALA A 183 9.47 -21.51 14.33
CA ALA A 183 10.60 -20.74 14.81
C ALA A 183 11.89 -21.01 13.99
N ALA A 184 12.19 -22.25 13.64
CA ALA A 184 13.34 -22.62 12.83
C ALA A 184 13.29 -21.97 11.45
N LEU A 185 12.14 -22.06 10.82
CA LEU A 185 11.87 -21.36 9.56
C LEU A 185 11.99 -19.84 9.72
N TYR A 186 11.45 -19.25 10.79
CA TYR A 186 11.46 -17.80 11.01
C TYR A 186 12.86 -17.25 11.28
N TYR A 187 13.65 -17.91 12.13
CA TYR A 187 14.95 -17.37 12.55
C TYR A 187 16.10 -17.81 11.65
N PHE A 188 16.01 -18.98 10.99
CA PHE A 188 17.14 -19.59 10.29
C PHE A 188 16.86 -19.95 8.83
N ASP A 189 15.59 -19.91 8.38
CA ASP A 189 15.18 -20.36 7.05
C ASP A 189 15.56 -21.84 6.79
N LYS A 190 15.34 -22.68 7.83
CA LYS A 190 15.65 -24.10 7.85
C LYS A 190 14.53 -24.89 8.53
N HIS A 191 14.41 -26.16 8.20
CA HIS A 191 13.60 -27.08 8.98
C HIS A 191 14.22 -27.33 10.38
N ALA A 192 13.40 -27.57 11.39
CA ALA A 192 13.90 -27.78 12.75
C ALA A 192 14.82 -28.99 12.86
N THR A 193 14.68 -30.00 11.98
CA THR A 193 15.55 -31.17 11.87
C THR A 193 16.93 -30.87 11.27
N GLU A 194 17.08 -29.73 10.59
CA GLU A 194 18.33 -29.30 9.93
C GLU A 194 19.16 -28.34 10.78
N LEU A 195 18.66 -27.99 11.98
CA LEU A 195 19.33 -27.04 12.86
C LEU A 195 20.68 -27.55 13.32
N GLN A 196 21.69 -26.67 13.24
CA GLN A 196 22.99 -26.92 13.84
C GLN A 196 22.92 -26.76 15.37
N PRO A 197 23.85 -27.36 16.16
CA PRO A 197 23.82 -27.29 17.62
C PRO A 197 23.65 -25.87 18.19
N HIS A 198 24.33 -24.87 17.60
CA HIS A 198 24.23 -23.49 18.07
C HIS A 198 22.88 -22.82 17.74
N GLU A 199 22.25 -23.19 16.62
CA GLU A 199 20.91 -22.73 16.22
C GLU A 199 19.84 -23.38 17.13
N ALA A 200 19.95 -24.69 17.36
CA ALA A 200 19.10 -25.42 18.27
C ALA A 200 19.18 -24.89 19.72
N ALA A 201 20.41 -24.62 20.21
CA ALA A 201 20.61 -24.00 21.51
C ALA A 201 19.99 -22.63 21.65
N LEU A 202 20.00 -21.83 20.56
CA LEU A 202 19.31 -20.54 20.54
C LEU A 202 17.80 -20.71 20.69
N LEU A 203 17.17 -21.58 19.91
CA LEU A 203 15.73 -21.86 20.06
C LEU A 203 15.39 -22.37 21.46
N ALA A 204 16.17 -23.32 22.01
CA ALA A 204 15.99 -23.80 23.37
C ALA A 204 16.13 -22.67 24.42
N ALA A 205 16.96 -21.67 24.16
CA ALA A 205 17.08 -20.49 25.04
C ALA A 205 15.81 -19.64 25.06
N LEU A 206 15.13 -19.49 23.89
CA LEU A 206 13.96 -18.62 23.73
C LEU A 206 12.76 -19.08 24.55
N VAL A 207 12.54 -20.39 24.67
CA VAL A 207 11.37 -20.96 25.34
C VAL A 207 11.19 -20.44 26.77
N ARG A 208 12.28 -20.16 27.47
CA ARG A 208 12.24 -19.67 28.85
C ARG A 208 11.67 -18.24 29.00
N ALA A 209 11.97 -17.37 28.06
CA ALA A 209 11.58 -15.96 28.10
C ALA A 209 11.62 -15.35 26.69
N PRO A 210 10.66 -15.69 25.80
CA PRO A 210 10.71 -15.35 24.38
C PRO A 210 10.89 -13.86 24.09
N SER A 211 10.27 -12.99 24.91
CA SER A 211 10.36 -11.54 24.74
C SER A 211 11.72 -10.97 25.20
N ARG A 212 12.25 -11.45 26.35
CA ARG A 212 13.52 -10.95 26.90
C ARG A 212 14.75 -11.48 26.18
N LEU A 213 14.65 -12.67 25.60
CA LEU A 213 15.72 -13.36 24.89
C LEU A 213 15.53 -13.29 23.38
N ASN A 214 14.66 -12.40 22.89
CA ASN A 214 14.42 -12.20 21.47
C ASN A 214 15.72 -11.79 20.77
N PRO A 215 16.27 -12.61 19.83
CA PRO A 215 17.57 -12.36 19.23
C PRO A 215 17.60 -11.13 18.33
N LEU A 216 16.43 -10.66 17.82
CA LEU A 216 16.30 -9.47 16.99
C LEU A 216 16.25 -8.17 17.84
N ARG A 217 15.78 -8.26 19.10
CA ARG A 217 15.64 -7.11 20.00
C ARG A 217 16.73 -7.05 21.05
N HIS A 218 17.16 -8.21 21.54
CA HIS A 218 18.10 -8.39 22.64
C HIS A 218 19.20 -9.40 22.29
N PRO A 219 20.01 -9.17 21.23
CA PRO A 219 20.98 -10.14 20.70
C PRO A 219 22.01 -10.60 21.74
N GLN A 220 22.47 -9.69 22.60
CA GLN A 220 23.46 -10.01 23.64
C GLN A 220 22.89 -10.97 24.69
N ALA A 221 21.66 -10.74 25.15
CA ALA A 221 21.00 -11.63 26.12
C ALA A 221 20.72 -13.02 25.54
N ALA A 222 20.28 -13.06 24.28
CA ALA A 222 20.06 -14.30 23.54
C ALA A 222 21.36 -15.09 23.37
N LEU A 223 22.45 -14.41 22.97
CA LEU A 223 23.77 -15.00 22.80
C LEU A 223 24.31 -15.57 24.12
N ALA A 224 24.24 -14.83 25.21
CA ALA A 224 24.69 -15.29 26.53
C ALA A 224 23.94 -16.54 26.98
N ARG A 225 22.61 -16.60 26.80
CA ARG A 225 21.80 -17.75 27.18
C ARG A 225 22.07 -18.96 26.27
N ARG A 226 22.23 -18.76 24.96
CA ARG A 226 22.64 -19.80 24.02
C ARG A 226 23.97 -20.42 24.44
N ASN A 227 24.98 -19.59 24.67
CA ASN A 227 26.32 -20.04 25.04
C ASN A 227 26.31 -20.86 26.34
N PHE A 228 25.55 -20.41 27.34
CA PHE A 228 25.36 -21.17 28.58
C PHE A 228 24.79 -22.60 28.33
N ILE A 229 23.91 -22.77 27.34
CA ILE A 229 23.37 -24.07 26.98
C ILE A 229 24.44 -24.94 26.29
N LEU A 230 25.19 -24.32 25.34
CA LEU A 230 26.28 -25.01 24.63
C LEU A 230 27.39 -25.46 25.59
N GLU A 231 27.79 -24.59 26.54
CA GLU A 231 28.78 -24.95 27.59
C GLU A 231 28.33 -26.13 28.42
N LYS A 232 27.04 -26.21 28.80
CA LYS A 232 26.48 -27.40 29.52
C LYS A 232 26.55 -28.69 28.71
N LEU A 233 26.55 -28.58 27.38
CA LEU A 233 26.65 -29.70 26.45
C LEU A 233 28.09 -30.01 26.01
N GLY A 234 29.07 -29.20 26.43
CA GLY A 234 30.46 -29.32 25.99
C GLY A 234 30.72 -28.89 24.57
N GLU A 235 29.82 -28.06 24.00
CA GLU A 235 29.89 -27.57 22.63
C GLU A 235 30.62 -26.24 22.55
N ARG A 236 31.13 -25.92 21.38
CA ARG A 236 31.76 -24.60 21.09
C ARG A 236 30.76 -23.44 21.21
N THR A 237 31.23 -22.26 21.61
CA THR A 237 30.42 -21.08 21.87
C THR A 237 30.72 -19.91 20.93
N ASP A 238 31.75 -20.03 20.10
CA ASP A 238 32.29 -18.97 19.24
C ASP A 238 31.50 -18.74 17.92
N TYR A 239 30.32 -19.34 17.79
CA TYR A 239 29.46 -19.14 16.63
C TYR A 239 28.79 -17.77 16.63
N PRO A 240 28.62 -17.13 15.47
CA PRO A 240 27.77 -15.94 15.33
C PRO A 240 26.30 -16.27 15.71
N LEU A 241 25.49 -15.26 15.94
CA LEU A 241 24.08 -15.45 16.26
C LEU A 241 23.29 -16.13 15.11
N GLY A 242 23.70 -15.87 13.87
CA GLY A 242 23.24 -16.57 12.66
C GLY A 242 21.78 -16.31 12.26
N VAL A 243 21.08 -15.43 12.96
CA VAL A 243 19.67 -15.16 12.72
C VAL A 243 19.49 -14.37 11.42
N LYS A 244 18.74 -14.92 10.48
CA LYS A 244 18.32 -14.28 9.23
C LYS A 244 16.94 -13.72 9.45
N ALA A 245 16.84 -12.45 9.86
CA ALA A 245 15.53 -11.80 10.02
C ALA A 245 14.77 -11.77 8.68
N HIS A 246 13.52 -12.21 8.65
CA HIS A 246 12.45 -11.85 7.73
C HIS A 246 12.14 -12.67 6.47
N ARG A 247 12.68 -13.85 6.23
CA ARG A 247 12.32 -14.54 4.98
C ARG A 247 10.98 -15.29 5.00
N ILE A 248 10.30 -15.35 6.15
CA ILE A 248 9.04 -16.11 6.26
C ILE A 248 7.82 -15.21 6.47
N ASN A 249 7.90 -13.94 6.15
CA ASN A 249 6.71 -13.13 6.13
C ASN A 249 5.93 -13.43 4.86
N ALA A 250 5.02 -14.40 4.95
CA ALA A 250 3.99 -14.53 3.95
C ALA A 250 3.35 -13.16 3.70
N PRO A 251 2.92 -12.87 2.48
CA PRO A 251 2.28 -11.59 2.15
C PRO A 251 0.92 -11.47 2.84
N THR A 252 0.95 -11.21 4.15
CA THR A 252 -0.24 -11.07 5.01
C THR A 252 -1.18 -9.96 4.58
N HIS A 253 -0.69 -9.03 3.75
CA HIS A 253 -1.49 -7.99 3.12
C HIS A 253 -2.41 -8.53 2.01
N LEU A 254 -2.12 -9.72 1.44
CA LEU A 254 -2.93 -10.33 0.38
C LEU A 254 -3.83 -11.45 0.91
N THR A 255 -3.44 -12.11 1.99
CA THR A 255 -4.22 -13.23 2.51
C THR A 255 -4.18 -13.30 4.02
N LYS A 256 -5.29 -13.73 4.61
CA LYS A 256 -5.41 -14.08 6.03
C LYS A 256 -5.65 -15.58 6.22
N THR A 257 -5.66 -16.35 5.14
CA THR A 257 -5.91 -17.79 5.15
C THR A 257 -4.76 -18.54 4.47
N PRO A 258 -4.38 -19.74 4.96
CA PRO A 258 -3.32 -20.55 4.34
C PRO A 258 -3.70 -21.00 2.94
N GLY A 259 -2.73 -21.45 2.17
CA GLY A 259 -2.91 -22.02 0.83
C GLY A 259 -2.04 -21.37 -0.24
N ARG A 260 -2.40 -21.60 -1.50
CA ARG A 260 -1.64 -21.15 -2.66
C ARG A 260 -2.11 -19.78 -3.13
N LEU A 261 -1.17 -18.87 -3.38
CA LEU A 261 -1.42 -17.55 -3.95
C LEU A 261 -1.13 -17.54 -5.45
N THR A 262 -1.63 -16.50 -6.13
CA THR A 262 -1.30 -16.23 -7.55
C THR A 262 0.08 -15.62 -7.73
N LEU A 263 0.75 -15.18 -6.65
CA LEU A 263 2.09 -14.60 -6.69
C LEU A 263 3.10 -15.57 -7.31
N ASP A 264 4.06 -15.02 -8.05
CA ASP A 264 5.26 -15.72 -8.49
C ASP A 264 6.44 -15.29 -7.61
N ALA A 265 7.00 -16.23 -6.85
CA ALA A 265 8.04 -15.96 -5.86
C ALA A 265 9.34 -15.44 -6.49
N THR A 266 9.68 -15.93 -7.67
CA THR A 266 10.88 -15.50 -8.39
C THR A 266 10.72 -14.07 -8.89
N LEU A 267 9.60 -13.78 -9.57
CA LEU A 267 9.31 -12.44 -10.04
C LEU A 267 9.16 -11.43 -8.88
N GLN A 268 8.55 -11.85 -7.77
CA GLN A 268 8.44 -11.04 -6.55
C GLN A 268 9.82 -10.65 -5.99
N ARG A 269 10.79 -11.58 -5.96
CA ARG A 269 12.17 -11.31 -5.51
C ARG A 269 12.90 -10.36 -6.44
N ASP A 270 12.77 -10.58 -7.76
CA ASP A 270 13.43 -9.74 -8.76
C ASP A 270 12.90 -8.30 -8.69
N VAL A 271 11.57 -8.13 -8.60
CA VAL A 271 10.93 -6.82 -8.45
C VAL A 271 11.31 -6.15 -7.14
N ALA A 272 11.41 -6.91 -6.04
CA ALA A 272 11.86 -6.37 -4.76
C ALA A 272 13.32 -5.86 -4.83
N THR A 273 14.20 -6.59 -5.51
CA THR A 273 15.58 -6.17 -5.74
C THR A 273 15.63 -4.90 -6.58
N ILE A 274 14.92 -4.86 -7.71
CA ILE A 274 14.83 -3.68 -8.57
C ILE A 274 14.35 -2.45 -7.79
N ALA A 275 13.28 -2.61 -7.02
CA ALA A 275 12.70 -1.51 -6.25
C ALA A 275 13.64 -1.02 -5.13
N LEU A 276 14.36 -1.92 -4.48
CA LEU A 276 15.32 -1.59 -3.42
C LEU A 276 16.54 -0.86 -3.98
N ASP A 277 17.08 -1.30 -5.12
CA ASP A 277 18.21 -0.65 -5.80
C ASP A 277 17.88 0.81 -6.15
N GLU A 278 16.75 1.03 -6.82
CA GLU A 278 16.30 2.38 -7.19
C GLU A 278 15.99 3.24 -5.95
N LEU A 279 15.41 2.63 -4.91
CA LEU A 279 15.13 3.33 -3.65
C LEU A 279 16.43 3.83 -2.98
N GLN A 280 17.54 3.06 -3.05
CA GLN A 280 18.82 3.49 -2.48
C GLN A 280 19.32 4.78 -3.14
N GLU A 281 19.21 4.89 -4.46
CA GLU A 281 19.55 6.10 -5.21
C GLU A 281 18.65 7.29 -4.85
N LEU A 282 17.38 7.03 -4.54
CA LEU A 282 16.40 8.04 -4.19
C LEU A 282 16.48 8.51 -2.73
N LYS A 283 17.17 7.80 -1.84
CA LYS A 283 17.31 8.19 -0.40
C LYS A 283 17.88 9.60 -0.22
N LYS A 284 18.83 10.01 -1.05
CA LYS A 284 19.42 11.37 -1.07
C LYS A 284 18.39 12.47 -1.37
N HIS A 285 17.25 12.12 -1.93
CA HIS A 285 16.14 13.02 -2.28
C HIS A 285 14.98 12.95 -1.28
N ASN A 286 15.20 12.50 -0.06
CA ASN A 286 14.18 12.30 0.97
C ASN A 286 13.05 11.36 0.51
N VAL A 287 13.40 10.22 -0.07
CA VAL A 287 12.48 9.15 -0.41
C VAL A 287 12.71 7.98 0.53
N SER A 288 11.65 7.45 1.14
CA SER A 288 11.78 6.36 2.12
C SER A 288 11.25 5.02 1.65
N GLN A 289 10.31 4.99 0.68
CA GLN A 289 9.67 3.75 0.26
C GLN A 289 9.24 3.75 -1.22
N ALA A 290 9.08 2.52 -1.72
CA ALA A 290 8.45 2.24 -3.00
C ALA A 290 7.54 1.01 -2.86
N ALA A 291 6.47 0.96 -3.64
CA ALA A 291 5.56 -0.19 -3.73
C ALA A 291 5.31 -0.54 -5.20
N VAL A 292 5.12 -1.82 -5.49
CA VAL A 292 4.92 -2.32 -6.87
C VAL A 292 3.81 -3.36 -6.91
N VAL A 293 2.99 -3.30 -7.95
CA VAL A 293 1.96 -4.30 -8.29
C VAL A 293 2.14 -4.72 -9.74
N VAL A 294 2.08 -6.03 -10.00
CA VAL A 294 2.06 -6.60 -11.36
C VAL A 294 0.84 -7.48 -11.50
N ILE A 295 0.06 -7.26 -12.54
CA ILE A 295 -1.16 -8.00 -12.87
C ILE A 295 -0.98 -8.68 -14.24
N ASP A 296 -1.30 -9.97 -14.34
CA ASP A 296 -1.49 -10.67 -15.61
C ASP A 296 -2.82 -10.24 -16.22
N ASN A 297 -2.78 -9.62 -17.39
CA ASN A 297 -3.97 -9.06 -18.02
C ASN A 297 -4.92 -10.14 -18.55
N ARG A 298 -4.44 -11.35 -18.82
CA ARG A 298 -5.26 -12.44 -19.34
C ARG A 298 -6.11 -13.10 -18.26
N SER A 299 -5.51 -13.33 -17.09
CA SER A 299 -6.16 -14.05 -15.98
C SER A 299 -6.76 -13.13 -14.91
N GLY A 300 -6.28 -11.89 -14.78
CA GLY A 300 -6.60 -11.01 -13.66
C GLY A 300 -5.82 -11.33 -12.39
N GLU A 301 -4.83 -12.24 -12.47
CA GLU A 301 -4.02 -12.67 -11.34
C GLU A 301 -2.97 -11.61 -10.95
N VAL A 302 -2.81 -11.40 -9.64
CA VAL A 302 -1.73 -10.59 -9.10
C VAL A 302 -0.47 -11.44 -9.01
N LEU A 303 0.50 -11.17 -9.88
CA LEU A 303 1.78 -11.90 -9.92
C LEU A 303 2.79 -11.34 -8.92
N VAL A 304 2.76 -10.03 -8.67
CA VAL A 304 3.62 -9.34 -7.72
C VAL A 304 2.79 -8.36 -6.91
N SER A 305 3.01 -8.37 -5.60
CA SER A 305 2.51 -7.35 -4.69
C SER A 305 3.60 -7.03 -3.68
N LEU A 306 4.35 -5.96 -3.94
CA LEU A 306 5.44 -5.48 -3.08
C LEU A 306 4.93 -4.27 -2.28
N PRO A 307 4.62 -4.44 -0.98
CA PRO A 307 4.05 -3.37 -0.17
C PRO A 307 5.06 -2.30 0.24
N ALA A 308 6.33 -2.67 0.36
CA ALA A 308 7.44 -1.79 0.69
C ALA A 308 8.74 -2.36 0.12
N ALA A 309 9.54 -1.55 -0.56
CA ALA A 309 10.82 -1.97 -1.14
C ALA A 309 11.87 -2.28 -0.06
N ASP A 310 11.85 -1.52 1.05
CA ASP A 310 12.70 -1.76 2.23
C ASP A 310 11.81 -2.05 3.45
N PRO A 311 11.47 -3.33 3.70
CA PRO A 311 10.62 -3.71 4.84
C PRO A 311 11.30 -3.53 6.19
N THR A 312 12.61 -3.29 6.22
CA THR A 312 13.41 -3.07 7.44
C THR A 312 13.54 -1.61 7.82
N ALA A 313 13.19 -0.70 6.91
CA ALA A 313 13.28 0.72 7.16
C ALA A 313 12.39 1.16 8.33
N SER A 314 12.93 1.97 9.23
CA SER A 314 12.19 2.56 10.36
C SER A 314 11.05 3.49 9.89
N ARG A 315 11.22 4.13 8.72
CA ARG A 315 10.19 4.98 8.09
C ARG A 315 9.31 4.15 7.15
N GLY A 316 8.28 3.54 7.69
CA GLY A 316 7.21 2.92 6.92
C GLY A 316 7.49 1.54 6.32
N GLY A 317 8.60 0.86 6.67
CA GLY A 317 8.92 -0.45 6.13
C GLY A 317 7.87 -1.54 6.39
N GLN A 318 7.05 -1.37 7.43
CA GLN A 318 5.98 -2.31 7.79
C GLN A 318 4.59 -1.89 7.27
N LEU A 319 4.50 -0.77 6.53
CA LEU A 319 3.23 -0.29 5.98
C LEU A 319 2.95 -0.89 4.60
N ASN A 320 1.67 -1.01 4.28
CA ASN A 320 1.24 -1.59 3.01
C ASN A 320 1.01 -0.50 1.95
N GLY A 321 2.03 -0.20 1.15
CA GLY A 321 1.97 0.78 0.06
C GLY A 321 1.08 0.37 -1.11
N THR A 322 0.75 -0.93 -1.25
CA THR A 322 -0.16 -1.37 -2.33
C THR A 322 -1.63 -1.09 -2.01
N ALA A 323 -1.98 -0.94 -0.73
CA ALA A 323 -3.36 -0.71 -0.28
C ALA A 323 -3.59 0.66 0.36
N THR A 324 -2.53 1.42 0.69
CA THR A 324 -2.67 2.74 1.32
C THR A 324 -3.16 3.77 0.30
N PRO A 325 -4.32 4.43 0.52
CA PRO A 325 -4.81 5.44 -0.40
C PRO A 325 -3.92 6.68 -0.41
N ARG A 326 -3.55 7.16 -1.59
CA ARG A 326 -2.70 8.33 -1.83
C ARG A 326 -3.23 9.14 -3.00
N SER A 327 -2.90 10.43 -3.05
CA SER A 327 -3.29 11.29 -4.18
C SER A 327 -2.76 10.72 -5.49
N ALA A 328 -3.68 10.39 -6.40
CA ALA A 328 -3.37 9.75 -7.68
C ALA A 328 -2.55 10.64 -8.63
N GLY A 329 -2.66 11.95 -8.47
CA GLY A 329 -2.06 12.90 -9.39
C GLY A 329 -2.49 12.64 -10.84
N SER A 330 -1.62 12.92 -11.77
CA SER A 330 -1.91 12.81 -13.20
C SER A 330 -2.20 11.39 -13.73
N THR A 331 -2.17 10.34 -12.89
CA THR A 331 -2.51 8.99 -13.33
C THR A 331 -4.01 8.82 -13.61
N LEU A 332 -4.87 9.73 -13.17
CA LEU A 332 -6.31 9.71 -13.49
C LEU A 332 -6.64 10.33 -14.87
N LYS A 333 -5.73 11.08 -15.49
CA LYS A 333 -5.98 11.75 -16.78
C LYS A 333 -6.43 10.83 -17.92
N PRO A 334 -5.93 9.58 -18.08
CA PRO A 334 -6.45 8.67 -19.08
C PRO A 334 -7.97 8.46 -19.00
N PHE A 335 -8.53 8.38 -17.80
CA PHE A 335 -9.96 8.18 -17.58
C PHE A 335 -10.77 9.45 -17.85
N VAL A 336 -10.19 10.64 -17.60
CA VAL A 336 -10.76 11.93 -18.00
C VAL A 336 -10.93 11.99 -19.52
N TYR A 337 -9.85 11.72 -20.26
CA TYR A 337 -9.91 11.75 -21.72
C TYR A 337 -10.73 10.63 -22.32
N LEU A 338 -10.81 9.47 -21.67
CA LEU A 338 -11.71 8.38 -22.07
C LEU A 338 -13.18 8.84 -22.03
N GLN A 339 -13.59 9.53 -20.98
CA GLN A 339 -14.92 10.14 -20.90
C GLN A 339 -15.10 11.24 -21.95
N THR A 340 -14.08 12.05 -22.19
CA THR A 340 -14.05 13.12 -23.19
C THR A 340 -14.29 12.56 -24.60
N PHE A 341 -13.69 11.40 -24.93
CA PHE A 341 -13.91 10.71 -26.21
C PHE A 341 -15.35 10.19 -26.33
N GLY A 342 -15.93 9.70 -25.23
CA GLY A 342 -17.35 9.31 -25.19
C GLY A 342 -18.33 10.47 -25.40
N SER A 343 -17.87 11.72 -25.31
CA SER A 343 -18.64 12.93 -25.55
C SER A 343 -18.34 13.60 -26.90
N GLY A 344 -17.75 12.86 -27.84
CA GLY A 344 -17.53 13.30 -29.22
C GLY A 344 -16.19 13.97 -29.50
N ALA A 345 -15.35 14.21 -28.50
CA ALA A 345 -13.96 14.60 -28.74
C ALA A 345 -13.11 13.40 -29.21
N TRP A 346 -11.93 13.67 -29.74
CA TRP A 346 -11.04 12.63 -30.25
C TRP A 346 -9.57 13.05 -30.06
N PRO A 347 -8.59 12.17 -30.26
CA PRO A 347 -7.17 12.48 -30.01
C PRO A 347 -6.64 13.74 -30.70
N GLY A 348 -7.16 14.07 -31.87
CA GLY A 348 -6.81 15.29 -32.63
C GLY A 348 -7.50 16.57 -32.15
N THR A 349 -8.49 16.51 -31.25
CA THR A 349 -9.21 17.70 -30.74
C THR A 349 -8.22 18.70 -30.11
N ILE A 350 -8.30 19.98 -30.52
CA ILE A 350 -7.47 21.04 -29.98
C ILE A 350 -7.98 21.49 -28.62
N MET A 351 -7.08 21.47 -27.66
CA MET A 351 -7.26 21.95 -26.28
C MET A 351 -6.39 23.19 -26.05
N ALA A 352 -6.86 24.10 -25.20
CA ALA A 352 -6.10 25.30 -24.86
C ALA A 352 -5.21 25.04 -23.64
N ASP A 353 -3.91 24.99 -23.88
CA ASP A 353 -2.91 24.97 -22.79
C ASP A 353 -2.39 26.38 -22.56
N VAL A 354 -3.21 27.22 -21.95
CA VAL A 354 -2.93 28.63 -21.65
C VAL A 354 -3.29 28.94 -20.21
N LYS A 355 -2.67 29.96 -19.61
CA LYS A 355 -2.97 30.35 -18.23
C LYS A 355 -4.46 30.64 -18.09
N THR A 356 -5.18 29.82 -17.36
CA THR A 356 -6.63 29.87 -17.22
C THR A 356 -7.01 29.98 -15.74
N LEU A 357 -7.96 30.87 -15.46
CA LEU A 357 -8.54 31.05 -14.14
C LEU A 357 -9.79 30.16 -14.03
N TYR A 358 -9.82 29.27 -13.04
CA TYR A 358 -10.98 28.46 -12.75
C TYR A 358 -11.70 28.99 -11.53
N ARG A 359 -13.00 29.07 -11.60
CA ARG A 359 -13.87 29.44 -10.49
C ARG A 359 -14.29 28.19 -9.74
N SER A 360 -14.12 28.17 -8.42
CA SER A 360 -14.65 27.17 -7.53
C SER A 360 -15.45 27.85 -6.43
N ASP A 361 -16.20 27.07 -5.65
CA ASP A 361 -16.96 27.59 -4.49
C ASP A 361 -16.01 28.27 -3.47
N ASP A 362 -14.75 27.85 -3.40
CA ASP A 362 -13.71 28.41 -2.53
C ASP A 362 -12.96 29.63 -3.15
N GLY A 363 -13.40 30.13 -4.30
CA GLY A 363 -12.79 31.29 -4.96
C GLY A 363 -12.19 30.98 -6.34
N ILE A 364 -11.29 31.87 -6.79
CA ILE A 364 -10.63 31.76 -8.10
C ILE A 364 -9.27 31.11 -7.91
N ARG A 365 -9.07 29.98 -8.59
CA ARG A 365 -7.80 29.26 -8.64
C ARG A 365 -7.16 29.38 -10.03
N ALA A 366 -5.85 29.54 -10.06
CA ALA A 366 -5.05 29.53 -11.29
C ALA A 366 -4.13 28.28 -11.24
N PRO A 367 -4.63 27.09 -11.57
CA PRO A 367 -3.77 25.93 -11.63
C PRO A 367 -2.70 26.13 -12.70
N GLY A 368 -1.46 25.72 -12.40
CA GLY A 368 -0.35 25.73 -13.34
C GLY A 368 -0.07 24.35 -13.91
N ASN A 369 0.66 24.28 -15.00
CA ASN A 369 1.33 23.06 -15.41
C ASN A 369 2.53 22.80 -14.50
N TYR A 370 3.08 21.58 -14.54
CA TYR A 370 4.17 21.17 -13.65
C TYR A 370 5.42 22.07 -13.73
N ASN A 371 5.75 22.57 -14.92
CA ASN A 371 6.90 23.43 -15.20
C ASN A 371 6.54 24.92 -15.37
N ASP A 372 5.29 25.32 -15.05
CA ASP A 372 4.73 26.67 -15.30
C ASP A 372 4.83 27.13 -16.76
N GLU A 373 5.06 26.21 -17.71
CA GLU A 373 5.05 26.49 -19.14
C GLU A 373 3.69 26.13 -19.75
N TYR A 374 3.30 26.86 -20.78
CA TYR A 374 2.05 26.66 -21.49
C TYR A 374 2.32 26.49 -22.99
N LEU A 375 1.81 25.40 -23.56
CA LEU A 375 2.10 24.98 -24.94
C LEU A 375 1.17 25.63 -25.97
N GLY A 376 0.12 26.36 -25.55
CA GLY A 376 -0.84 26.99 -26.41
C GLY A 376 -1.89 26.02 -26.96
N PRO A 377 -2.26 26.11 -28.27
CA PRO A 377 -3.16 25.15 -28.89
C PRO A 377 -2.45 23.81 -29.11
N ILE A 378 -2.89 22.77 -28.42
CA ILE A 378 -2.33 21.42 -28.54
C ILE A 378 -3.44 20.39 -28.73
N THR A 379 -3.12 19.27 -29.39
CA THR A 379 -4.03 18.15 -29.52
C THR A 379 -4.23 17.44 -28.17
N ILE A 380 -5.34 16.72 -27.97
CA ILE A 380 -5.53 15.84 -26.80
C ILE A 380 -4.39 14.81 -26.71
N ARG A 381 -3.89 14.29 -27.85
CA ARG A 381 -2.72 13.42 -27.88
C ARG A 381 -1.55 14.05 -27.14
N GLN A 382 -1.18 15.24 -27.51
CA GLN A 382 -0.06 15.95 -26.90
C GLN A 382 -0.35 16.31 -25.44
N ALA A 383 -1.57 16.75 -25.14
CA ALA A 383 -2.00 17.12 -23.79
C ALA A 383 -1.90 15.94 -22.80
N LEU A 384 -2.37 14.74 -23.20
CA LEU A 384 -2.31 13.53 -22.37
C LEU A 384 -0.89 12.99 -22.28
N ALA A 385 -0.18 12.89 -23.41
CA ALA A 385 1.19 12.36 -23.46
C ALA A 385 2.16 13.23 -22.63
N CYS A 386 2.04 14.56 -22.71
CA CYS A 386 2.83 15.51 -21.91
C CYS A 386 2.27 15.75 -20.50
N SER A 387 1.13 15.16 -20.18
CA SER A 387 0.53 15.26 -18.84
C SER A 387 0.12 16.69 -18.44
N GLN A 388 -0.28 17.55 -19.39
CA GLN A 388 -0.66 18.94 -19.12
C GLN A 388 -1.92 19.00 -18.22
N ASN A 389 -1.92 19.94 -17.26
CA ASN A 389 -3.01 20.07 -16.27
C ASN A 389 -4.20 20.84 -16.84
N ILE A 390 -3.92 21.99 -17.46
CA ILE A 390 -4.99 22.88 -17.95
C ILE A 390 -5.86 22.20 -18.99
N PRO A 391 -5.31 21.52 -20.02
CA PRO A 391 -6.12 20.76 -20.97
C PRO A 391 -6.97 19.66 -20.35
N ALA A 392 -6.46 18.97 -19.30
CA ALA A 392 -7.24 17.93 -18.62
C ALA A 392 -8.44 18.51 -17.85
N MET A 393 -8.24 19.66 -17.20
CA MET A 393 -9.33 20.38 -16.51
C MET A 393 -10.33 20.95 -17.53
N GLU A 394 -9.85 21.51 -18.66
CA GLU A 394 -10.72 21.96 -19.75
C GLU A 394 -11.53 20.79 -20.35
N ALA A 395 -10.89 19.63 -20.55
CA ALA A 395 -11.54 18.44 -21.06
C ALA A 395 -12.69 17.97 -20.15
N LEU A 396 -12.45 17.89 -18.82
CA LEU A 396 -13.50 17.55 -17.86
C LEU A 396 -14.62 18.61 -17.82
N ASN A 397 -14.28 19.89 -17.84
CA ASN A 397 -15.25 20.98 -17.76
C ASN A 397 -16.11 21.12 -19.02
N ARG A 398 -15.53 20.89 -20.20
CA ARG A 398 -16.18 21.15 -21.50
C ARG A 398 -16.89 19.92 -22.07
N TYR A 399 -16.29 18.76 -21.96
CA TYR A 399 -16.75 17.52 -22.57
C TYR A 399 -17.16 16.47 -21.52
N GLY A 400 -16.65 16.59 -20.28
CA GLY A 400 -16.87 15.66 -19.21
C GLY A 400 -18.06 16.02 -18.33
N ASN A 401 -18.27 15.17 -17.35
CA ASN A 401 -19.17 15.38 -16.22
C ASN A 401 -18.50 14.78 -14.99
N MET A 402 -18.37 15.54 -13.92
CA MET A 402 -17.64 15.12 -12.72
C MET A 402 -18.30 13.93 -12.03
N GLU A 403 -19.63 13.90 -11.96
CA GLU A 403 -20.40 12.80 -11.37
C GLU A 403 -20.15 11.50 -12.14
N ARG A 404 -20.26 11.55 -13.47
CA ARG A 404 -19.99 10.38 -14.34
C ARG A 404 -18.54 9.92 -14.27
N LEU A 405 -17.58 10.85 -14.14
CA LEU A 405 -16.18 10.47 -13.96
C LEU A 405 -15.98 9.75 -12.63
N LEU A 406 -16.58 10.26 -11.55
CA LEU A 406 -16.50 9.64 -10.24
C LEU A 406 -17.17 8.26 -10.22
N GLU A 407 -18.33 8.11 -10.85
CA GLU A 407 -19.01 6.83 -11.05
C GLU A 407 -18.15 5.85 -11.86
N LEU A 408 -17.52 6.31 -12.93
CA LEU A 408 -16.61 5.50 -13.75
C LEU A 408 -15.42 4.98 -12.94
N LEU A 409 -14.77 5.84 -12.16
CA LEU A 409 -13.63 5.48 -11.32
C LEU A 409 -14.05 4.45 -10.23
N ARG A 410 -15.24 4.61 -9.64
CA ARG A 410 -15.81 3.63 -8.71
C ARG A 410 -16.11 2.29 -9.38
N ALA A 411 -16.70 2.32 -10.57
CA ALA A 411 -16.97 1.12 -11.37
C ALA A 411 -15.68 0.38 -11.74
N LEU A 412 -14.59 1.10 -11.97
CA LEU A 412 -13.24 0.52 -12.17
C LEU A 412 -12.65 -0.11 -10.90
N GLY A 413 -13.26 0.12 -9.73
CA GLY A 413 -12.87 -0.50 -8.46
C GLY A 413 -12.12 0.41 -7.51
N MET A 414 -12.07 1.72 -7.77
CA MET A 414 -11.48 2.69 -6.84
C MET A 414 -12.46 3.02 -5.71
N ASN A 415 -12.01 2.89 -4.48
CA ASN A 415 -12.84 3.17 -3.29
C ASN A 415 -12.81 4.68 -2.97
N LEU A 416 -13.58 5.44 -3.74
CA LEU A 416 -13.67 6.90 -3.60
C LEU A 416 -14.88 7.27 -2.73
N SER A 417 -14.63 7.88 -1.58
CA SER A 417 -15.66 8.49 -0.71
C SER A 417 -15.98 9.91 -1.20
N GLY A 418 -17.10 10.47 -0.73
CA GLY A 418 -17.49 11.82 -1.06
C GLY A 418 -18.25 11.95 -2.39
N ASP A 419 -18.72 13.14 -2.69
CA ASP A 419 -19.43 13.46 -3.92
C ASP A 419 -18.54 14.23 -4.92
N ALA A 420 -19.05 14.45 -6.14
CA ALA A 420 -18.29 15.11 -7.20
C ALA A 420 -17.97 16.58 -6.87
N LYS A 421 -18.76 17.24 -6.03
CA LYS A 421 -18.53 18.63 -5.62
C LYS A 421 -17.33 18.76 -4.72
N GLU A 422 -17.10 17.77 -3.83
CA GLU A 422 -15.92 17.76 -2.95
C GLU A 422 -14.60 17.67 -3.74
N TYR A 423 -14.59 16.93 -4.84
CA TYR A 423 -13.42 16.81 -5.70
C TYR A 423 -13.28 18.01 -6.67
N GLY A 424 -14.40 18.53 -7.17
CA GLY A 424 -14.42 19.60 -8.16
C GLY A 424 -13.59 19.25 -9.40
N LEU A 425 -13.14 20.26 -10.13
CA LEU A 425 -12.26 20.08 -11.30
C LEU A 425 -10.86 19.52 -10.93
N GLY A 426 -10.50 19.51 -9.65
CA GLY A 426 -9.31 18.86 -9.16
C GLY A 426 -9.25 17.37 -9.46
N LEU A 427 -10.40 16.72 -9.66
CA LEU A 427 -10.49 15.32 -10.07
C LEU A 427 -9.76 15.05 -11.38
N ALA A 428 -9.75 16.00 -12.31
CA ALA A 428 -9.04 15.89 -13.59
C ALA A 428 -7.51 15.81 -13.43
N ILE A 429 -6.98 16.33 -12.34
CA ILE A 429 -5.54 16.35 -12.05
C ILE A 429 -5.15 15.41 -10.89
N GLY A 430 -6.14 14.62 -10.40
CA GLY A 430 -5.91 13.52 -9.48
C GLY A 430 -5.82 13.88 -8.01
N ASN A 431 -6.67 14.81 -7.53
CA ASN A 431 -6.81 15.07 -6.10
C ASN A 431 -7.48 13.92 -5.32
N ALA A 432 -8.08 12.94 -6.02
CA ALA A 432 -8.64 11.74 -5.41
C ALA A 432 -7.54 10.82 -4.85
N HIS A 433 -7.81 10.22 -3.70
CA HIS A 433 -6.92 9.26 -3.06
C HIS A 433 -7.31 7.84 -3.47
N VAL A 434 -6.37 7.12 -4.06
CA VAL A 434 -6.53 5.74 -4.54
C VAL A 434 -5.37 4.88 -4.03
N SER A 435 -5.59 3.59 -3.88
CA SER A 435 -4.52 2.64 -3.62
C SER A 435 -3.81 2.24 -4.92
N LEU A 436 -2.55 1.80 -4.79
CA LEU A 436 -1.79 1.31 -5.95
C LEU A 436 -2.46 0.10 -6.60
N MET A 437 -3.03 -0.79 -5.80
CA MET A 437 -3.75 -1.99 -6.28
C MET A 437 -4.97 -1.59 -7.12
N GLU A 438 -5.81 -0.68 -6.62
CA GLU A 438 -7.00 -0.19 -7.33
C GLU A 438 -6.62 0.51 -8.65
N LEU A 439 -5.61 1.37 -8.61
CA LEU A 439 -5.13 2.09 -9.78
C LEU A 439 -4.58 1.13 -10.85
N THR A 440 -3.74 0.17 -10.43
CA THR A 440 -3.18 -0.84 -11.35
C THR A 440 -4.27 -1.71 -11.96
N HIS A 441 -5.29 -2.07 -11.16
CA HIS A 441 -6.45 -2.81 -11.65
C HIS A 441 -7.26 -2.02 -12.69
N ALA A 442 -7.47 -0.73 -12.48
CA ALA A 442 -8.14 0.13 -13.46
C ALA A 442 -7.35 0.22 -14.78
N TYR A 443 -6.01 0.31 -14.70
CA TYR A 443 -5.15 0.27 -15.89
C TYR A 443 -5.17 -1.08 -16.59
N SER A 444 -5.31 -2.20 -15.85
CA SER A 444 -5.46 -3.52 -16.47
C SER A 444 -6.78 -3.65 -17.25
N THR A 445 -7.83 -2.92 -16.85
CA THR A 445 -9.07 -2.81 -17.60
C THR A 445 -8.87 -2.06 -18.92
N LEU A 446 -8.06 -0.99 -18.94
CA LEU A 446 -7.65 -0.31 -20.19
C LEU A 446 -6.86 -1.25 -21.10
N ALA A 447 -5.93 -2.02 -20.55
CA ALA A 447 -5.11 -2.98 -21.30
C ALA A 447 -5.96 -4.03 -22.01
N ARG A 448 -7.08 -4.45 -21.40
CA ARG A 448 -8.06 -5.41 -21.95
C ARG A 448 -9.13 -4.78 -22.85
N GLY A 449 -8.88 -3.58 -23.36
CA GLY A 449 -9.85 -2.89 -24.23
C GLY A 449 -11.16 -2.53 -23.51
N GLY A 450 -11.11 -2.31 -22.21
CA GLY A 450 -12.28 -1.90 -21.41
C GLY A 450 -13.02 -3.04 -20.72
N SER A 451 -12.57 -4.27 -20.85
CA SER A 451 -13.15 -5.43 -20.20
C SER A 451 -12.55 -5.63 -18.81
N LYS A 452 -13.39 -5.54 -17.77
CA LYS A 452 -12.97 -5.68 -16.37
C LYS A 452 -13.03 -7.14 -15.94
N LEU A 453 -11.91 -7.66 -15.39
CA LEU A 453 -11.84 -8.93 -14.68
C LEU A 453 -11.72 -8.66 -13.17
N PRO A 454 -12.20 -9.54 -12.30
CA PRO A 454 -11.84 -9.52 -10.90
C PRO A 454 -10.33 -9.67 -10.70
N LEU A 455 -9.83 -9.18 -9.57
CA LEU A 455 -8.46 -9.45 -9.15
C LEU A 455 -8.40 -10.76 -8.37
N TYR A 456 -7.52 -11.64 -8.78
CA TYR A 456 -7.27 -12.90 -8.11
C TYR A 456 -5.92 -12.86 -7.40
N THR A 457 -5.94 -13.20 -6.11
CA THR A 457 -4.75 -13.31 -5.27
C THR A 457 -4.51 -14.71 -4.76
N ARG A 458 -5.46 -15.67 -5.03
CA ARG A 458 -5.44 -17.04 -4.53
C ARG A 458 -5.74 -18.05 -5.62
N LEU A 459 -5.20 -19.27 -5.47
CA LEU A 459 -5.46 -20.44 -6.32
C LEU A 459 -6.04 -21.60 -5.50
N PRO A 460 -6.89 -22.46 -6.11
CA PRO A 460 -7.53 -22.21 -7.39
C PRO A 460 -8.58 -21.09 -7.28
N HIS A 461 -8.90 -20.46 -8.38
CA HIS A 461 -10.05 -19.56 -8.48
C HIS A 461 -10.94 -19.97 -9.65
N GLU A 462 -12.22 -19.67 -9.56
CA GLU A 462 -13.14 -19.84 -10.68
C GLU A 462 -12.87 -18.75 -11.72
N SER A 463 -12.78 -19.15 -12.98
CA SER A 463 -12.66 -18.19 -14.08
C SER A 463 -13.99 -17.44 -14.22
N THR A 464 -13.94 -16.13 -14.07
CA THR A 464 -15.10 -15.27 -14.27
C THR A 464 -14.99 -14.61 -15.64
N GLU A 465 -16.10 -14.52 -16.35
CA GLU A 465 -16.16 -13.77 -17.61
C GLU A 465 -15.86 -12.29 -17.36
N ALA A 466 -15.11 -11.70 -18.29
CA ALA A 466 -14.79 -10.28 -18.22
C ALA A 466 -16.04 -9.42 -18.48
N THR A 467 -16.32 -8.47 -17.63
CA THR A 467 -17.44 -7.54 -17.77
C THR A 467 -17.04 -6.36 -18.65
N PRO A 468 -17.71 -6.13 -19.82
CA PRO A 468 -17.49 -4.93 -20.61
C PRO A 468 -17.87 -3.68 -19.81
N LEU A 469 -16.93 -2.78 -19.60
CA LEU A 469 -17.13 -1.57 -18.80
C LEU A 469 -16.83 -0.29 -19.59
N LEU A 470 -15.81 -0.32 -20.45
CA LEU A 470 -15.35 0.83 -21.23
C LEU A 470 -15.48 0.55 -22.73
N ASN A 471 -15.55 1.62 -23.52
CA ASN A 471 -15.56 1.49 -24.98
C ASN A 471 -14.16 1.06 -25.49
N PRO A 472 -14.03 -0.08 -26.19
CA PRO A 472 -12.74 -0.58 -26.64
C PRO A 472 -12.02 0.34 -27.63
N LEU A 473 -12.76 1.09 -28.44
CA LEU A 473 -12.19 2.05 -29.40
C LEU A 473 -11.48 3.17 -28.66
N HIS A 474 -12.13 3.73 -27.64
CA HIS A 474 -11.54 4.79 -26.82
C HIS A 474 -10.38 4.27 -25.94
N CYS A 475 -10.46 3.03 -25.44
CA CYS A 475 -9.35 2.40 -24.71
C CYS A 475 -8.12 2.28 -25.60
N TYR A 476 -8.28 1.84 -26.86
CA TYR A 476 -7.17 1.78 -27.79
C TYR A 476 -6.60 3.15 -28.11
N GLN A 477 -7.45 4.18 -28.35
CA GLN A 477 -6.98 5.55 -28.53
C GLN A 477 -6.14 6.06 -27.35
N ILE A 478 -6.58 5.82 -26.12
CA ILE A 478 -5.82 6.14 -24.89
C ILE A 478 -4.49 5.38 -24.86
N ALA A 479 -4.52 4.06 -25.05
CA ALA A 479 -3.31 3.24 -25.07
C ALA A 479 -2.30 3.72 -26.12
N HIS A 480 -2.80 4.03 -27.34
CA HIS A 480 -1.99 4.51 -28.44
C HIS A 480 -1.35 5.89 -28.18
N ILE A 481 -2.04 6.77 -27.44
CA ILE A 481 -1.45 8.03 -26.98
C ILE A 481 -0.36 7.76 -25.94
N LEU A 482 -0.63 6.88 -24.98
CA LEU A 482 0.28 6.61 -23.85
C LEU A 482 1.56 5.85 -24.25
N GLN A 483 1.61 5.19 -25.39
CA GLN A 483 2.82 4.56 -25.90
C GLN A 483 3.68 5.50 -26.76
N ASP A 484 3.13 6.65 -27.22
CA ASP A 484 3.76 7.55 -28.17
C ASP A 484 4.89 8.36 -27.53
N ARG A 485 6.14 7.91 -27.74
CA ARG A 485 7.33 8.59 -27.21
C ARG A 485 7.58 9.95 -27.87
N ASN A 486 7.13 10.16 -29.13
CA ASN A 486 7.30 11.44 -29.80
C ASN A 486 6.34 12.50 -29.26
N ALA A 487 5.07 12.12 -29.01
CA ALA A 487 4.07 13.02 -28.43
C ALA A 487 4.46 13.52 -27.02
N ARG A 488 5.19 12.68 -26.24
CA ARG A 488 5.63 13.05 -24.87
C ARG A 488 7.00 13.74 -24.82
N ALA A 489 7.71 13.83 -25.95
CA ALA A 489 9.12 14.26 -25.99
C ALA A 489 9.32 15.70 -25.47
N SER A 490 8.35 16.59 -25.65
CA SER A 490 8.44 18.00 -25.20
C SER A 490 8.47 18.12 -23.66
N SER A 491 7.83 17.21 -22.93
CA SER A 491 7.80 17.25 -21.45
C SER A 491 8.82 16.29 -20.80
N PHE A 492 9.12 15.15 -21.42
CA PHE A 492 9.91 14.09 -20.78
C PHE A 492 11.21 13.76 -21.53
N GLY A 493 11.45 14.39 -22.68
CA GLY A 493 12.59 14.05 -23.55
C GLY A 493 12.38 12.74 -24.32
N ARG A 494 13.21 12.53 -25.35
CA ARG A 494 13.15 11.30 -26.18
C ARG A 494 13.78 10.08 -25.51
N ALA A 495 14.78 10.29 -24.66
CA ALA A 495 15.52 9.24 -23.92
C ALA A 495 15.13 9.29 -22.44
N SER A 496 13.88 8.97 -22.12
CA SER A 496 13.36 8.91 -20.74
C SER A 496 13.20 7.46 -20.27
N SER A 497 13.00 7.27 -18.98
CA SER A 497 12.65 5.96 -18.38
C SER A 497 11.33 5.37 -18.90
N LEU A 498 10.61 6.08 -19.79
CA LEU A 498 9.44 5.56 -20.49
C LEU A 498 9.76 5.11 -21.94
N SER A 499 11.03 4.96 -22.29
CA SER A 499 11.47 4.46 -23.60
C SER A 499 11.78 2.96 -23.50
N PHE A 500 11.05 2.14 -24.28
CA PHE A 500 11.15 0.69 -24.30
C PHE A 500 11.53 0.17 -25.68
N PRO A 501 12.14 -1.03 -25.80
CA PRO A 501 12.36 -1.69 -27.09
C PRO A 501 11.07 -2.29 -27.69
N PHE A 502 9.96 -2.27 -26.96
CA PHE A 502 8.62 -2.70 -27.36
C PHE A 502 7.60 -1.60 -27.08
N LYS A 503 6.37 -1.72 -27.62
CA LYS A 503 5.29 -0.78 -27.36
C LYS A 503 4.74 -0.99 -25.95
N CYS A 504 4.74 0.08 -25.13
CA CYS A 504 4.23 0.07 -23.76
C CYS A 504 3.49 1.39 -23.50
N ALA A 505 2.21 1.28 -23.11
CA ALA A 505 1.45 2.43 -22.64
C ALA A 505 1.88 2.76 -21.20
N ALA A 506 2.25 4.02 -20.95
CA ALA A 506 2.69 4.43 -19.62
C ALA A 506 2.25 5.85 -19.27
N LYS A 507 1.84 6.03 -18.02
CA LYS A 507 1.45 7.33 -17.45
C LYS A 507 2.10 7.55 -16.10
N THR A 508 2.79 8.67 -15.97
CA THR A 508 3.34 9.14 -14.70
C THR A 508 2.33 10.00 -13.94
N GLY A 509 2.45 10.03 -12.63
CA GLY A 509 1.74 10.93 -11.75
C GLY A 509 2.69 11.54 -10.72
N THR A 510 2.42 12.77 -10.34
CA THR A 510 3.10 13.47 -9.25
C THR A 510 2.03 14.23 -8.49
N SER A 511 1.92 13.99 -7.18
CA SER A 511 0.99 14.74 -6.34
C SER A 511 1.55 16.13 -5.98
N SER A 512 0.70 16.99 -5.47
CA SER A 512 1.09 18.33 -4.99
C SER A 512 2.24 18.22 -3.98
N ASN A 513 3.19 19.16 -4.08
CA ASN A 513 4.37 19.21 -3.20
C ASN A 513 5.26 17.96 -3.25
N PHE A 514 5.26 17.20 -4.34
CA PHE A 514 6.13 16.01 -4.51
C PHE A 514 6.01 14.98 -3.38
N ARG A 515 4.80 14.69 -2.92
CA ARG A 515 4.57 13.71 -1.84
C ARG A 515 4.45 12.28 -2.34
N ASP A 516 3.78 12.12 -3.49
CA ASP A 516 3.54 10.83 -4.13
C ASP A 516 3.97 10.88 -5.58
N ASN A 517 4.72 9.89 -6.00
CA ASN A 517 5.11 9.66 -7.39
C ASN A 517 4.55 8.32 -7.86
N TRP A 518 4.02 8.34 -9.06
CA TRP A 518 3.38 7.18 -9.67
C TRP A 518 3.92 6.93 -11.07
N CYS A 519 3.94 5.66 -11.45
CA CYS A 519 4.00 5.24 -12.83
C CYS A 519 3.12 4.01 -13.02
N CYS A 520 2.09 4.11 -13.85
CA CYS A 520 1.23 2.99 -14.21
C CYS A 520 1.24 2.81 -15.72
N GLY A 521 1.28 1.55 -16.16
CA GLY A 521 1.30 1.26 -17.58
C GLY A 521 1.15 -0.22 -17.88
N PHE A 522 1.04 -0.55 -19.18
CA PHE A 522 0.72 -1.90 -19.61
C PHE A 522 1.21 -2.23 -21.02
N THR A 523 1.33 -3.53 -21.27
CA THR A 523 1.33 -4.19 -22.57
C THR A 523 0.03 -4.99 -22.71
N ALA A 524 -0.13 -5.81 -23.72
CA ALA A 524 -1.27 -6.70 -23.82
C ALA A 524 -1.27 -7.76 -22.70
N GLU A 525 -0.08 -8.20 -22.24
CA GLU A 525 0.08 -9.30 -21.30
C GLU A 525 0.05 -8.83 -19.84
N TYR A 526 0.73 -7.71 -19.51
CA TYR A 526 0.94 -7.30 -18.14
C TYR A 526 0.58 -5.83 -17.90
N THR A 527 0.08 -5.57 -16.72
CA THR A 527 -0.10 -4.22 -16.18
C THR A 527 0.77 -4.06 -14.93
N VAL A 528 1.54 -2.98 -14.89
CA VAL A 528 2.42 -2.65 -13.77
C VAL A 528 2.02 -1.30 -13.19
N GLY A 529 1.94 -1.25 -11.87
CA GLY A 529 1.81 -0.03 -11.09
C GLY A 529 2.98 0.13 -10.13
N VAL A 530 3.51 1.33 -10.04
CA VAL A 530 4.59 1.70 -9.12
C VAL A 530 4.21 2.98 -8.38
N TRP A 531 4.39 2.97 -7.07
CA TRP A 531 4.35 4.14 -6.20
C TRP A 531 5.69 4.35 -5.51
N VAL A 532 6.11 5.62 -5.38
CA VAL A 532 7.32 6.03 -4.66
C VAL A 532 6.97 7.24 -3.80
N GLY A 533 7.39 7.24 -2.52
CA GLY A 533 7.08 8.34 -1.62
C GLY A 533 7.44 8.07 -0.16
N ASN A 534 6.80 8.86 0.71
CA ASN A 534 6.95 8.79 2.15
C ASN A 534 5.60 8.49 2.81
N PHE A 535 5.55 7.48 3.68
CA PHE A 535 4.31 7.15 4.39
C PHE A 535 3.88 8.22 5.40
N ASP A 536 4.82 9.00 5.92
CA ASP A 536 4.55 10.15 6.79
C ASP A 536 4.09 11.40 6.04
N ASN A 537 3.86 11.27 4.72
CA ASN A 537 3.41 12.34 3.84
C ASN A 537 4.38 13.53 3.72
N SER A 538 5.65 13.37 4.12
CA SER A 538 6.70 14.37 3.90
C SER A 538 7.04 14.50 2.41
N SER A 539 7.36 15.72 1.97
CA SER A 539 7.70 16.01 0.58
C SER A 539 9.05 15.41 0.19
N MET A 540 9.14 14.91 -1.02
CA MET A 540 10.41 14.50 -1.64
C MET A 540 11.11 15.72 -2.25
N ASN A 541 12.44 15.67 -2.33
CA ASN A 541 13.25 16.79 -2.84
C ASN A 541 13.28 16.78 -4.38
N ARG A 542 12.28 17.41 -5.02
CA ARG A 542 12.16 17.56 -6.48
C ARG A 542 12.12 16.22 -7.24
N VAL A 543 11.63 15.15 -6.64
CA VAL A 543 11.40 13.86 -7.30
C VAL A 543 10.01 13.87 -7.89
N SER A 544 9.89 13.57 -9.17
CA SER A 544 8.62 13.47 -9.89
C SER A 544 8.38 12.03 -10.35
N GLY A 545 7.19 11.75 -10.87
CA GLY A 545 6.87 10.41 -11.39
C GLY A 545 7.86 9.87 -12.42
N ILE A 546 8.44 10.76 -13.24
CA ILE A 546 9.43 10.35 -14.27
C ILE A 546 10.81 10.04 -13.67
N SER A 547 11.20 10.69 -12.57
CA SER A 547 12.50 10.48 -11.93
C SER A 547 12.45 9.52 -10.73
N GLY A 548 11.26 9.29 -10.15
CA GLY A 548 11.07 8.40 -9.01
C GLY A 548 10.48 7.03 -9.40
N ALA A 549 9.22 7.00 -9.81
CA ALA A 549 8.52 5.74 -10.08
C ALA A 549 8.83 5.13 -11.47
N ALA A 550 9.10 5.95 -12.49
CA ALA A 550 9.32 5.47 -13.85
C ALA A 550 10.59 4.60 -14.02
N PRO A 551 11.74 4.84 -13.35
CA PRO A 551 12.89 3.94 -13.42
C PRO A 551 12.57 2.52 -12.91
N ILE A 552 11.89 2.41 -11.77
CA ILE A 552 11.41 1.11 -11.25
C ILE A 552 10.47 0.45 -12.26
N PHE A 553 9.48 1.20 -12.76
CA PHE A 553 8.53 0.72 -13.77
C PHE A 553 9.24 0.19 -15.00
N GLN A 554 10.24 0.91 -15.52
CA GLN A 554 11.00 0.52 -16.71
C GLN A 554 11.72 -0.81 -16.48
N ARG A 555 12.48 -0.94 -15.38
CA ARG A 555 13.22 -2.16 -15.05
C ARG A 555 12.28 -3.35 -14.83
N VAL A 556 11.12 -3.14 -14.19
CA VAL A 556 10.12 -4.19 -14.00
C VAL A 556 9.53 -4.64 -15.33
N MET A 557 9.19 -3.71 -16.25
CA MET A 557 8.69 -4.07 -17.58
C MET A 557 9.72 -4.81 -18.42
N LEU A 558 11.00 -4.43 -18.36
CA LEU A 558 12.10 -5.16 -19.03
C LEU A 558 12.25 -6.57 -18.42
N ARG A 559 12.16 -6.71 -17.09
CA ARG A 559 12.20 -8.03 -16.44
C ARG A 559 11.00 -8.89 -16.83
N LEU A 560 9.82 -8.32 -17.01
CA LEU A 560 8.63 -9.03 -17.51
C LEU A 560 8.79 -9.51 -18.95
N GLN A 561 9.50 -8.74 -19.81
CA GLN A 561 9.85 -9.18 -21.16
C GLN A 561 10.71 -10.45 -21.12
N GLU A 562 11.68 -10.54 -20.20
CA GLU A 562 12.50 -11.74 -20.01
C GLU A 562 11.69 -12.89 -19.40
N TYR A 563 10.84 -12.60 -18.42
CA TYR A 563 9.97 -13.56 -17.75
C TYR A 563 8.96 -14.20 -18.71
N HIS A 564 8.44 -13.43 -19.68
CA HIS A 564 7.43 -13.89 -20.63
C HIS A 564 8.01 -14.86 -21.69
N HIS A 565 9.32 -14.90 -21.88
CA HIS A 565 10.03 -15.72 -22.88
C HIS A 565 9.56 -15.52 -24.34
N ALA A 566 8.74 -14.50 -24.61
CA ALA A 566 8.28 -14.09 -25.93
C ALA A 566 8.20 -12.56 -26.00
N PRO A 567 8.25 -11.94 -27.20
CA PRO A 567 8.07 -10.50 -27.31
C PRO A 567 6.73 -10.05 -26.72
N LEU A 568 6.78 -9.07 -25.80
CA LEU A 568 5.57 -8.44 -25.28
C LEU A 568 4.84 -7.70 -26.40
N SER A 569 3.53 -7.89 -26.48
CA SER A 569 2.70 -7.31 -27.51
C SER A 569 1.97 -6.06 -27.02
N PHE A 570 1.39 -5.32 -27.96
CA PHE A 570 0.56 -4.16 -27.64
C PHE A 570 -0.91 -4.50 -27.90
N PRO A 571 -1.89 -3.92 -27.20
CA PRO A 571 -3.29 -4.16 -27.46
C PRO A 571 -3.64 -4.02 -28.94
N THR A 572 -4.41 -4.95 -29.45
CA THR A 572 -4.77 -4.98 -30.88
C THR A 572 -5.66 -3.80 -31.23
N CYS A 573 -5.37 -3.15 -32.36
CA CYS A 573 -6.21 -2.08 -32.88
C CYS A 573 -7.57 -2.64 -33.31
N PRO A 574 -8.69 -2.11 -32.78
CA PRO A 574 -10.02 -2.45 -33.27
C PRO A 574 -10.19 -2.07 -34.75
N GLN A 575 -10.87 -2.93 -35.51
CA GLN A 575 -11.09 -2.73 -36.95
C GLN A 575 -11.94 -1.50 -37.26
N GLU A 576 -12.76 -1.06 -36.32
CA GLU A 576 -13.65 0.09 -36.46
C GLU A 576 -12.92 1.44 -36.33
N LEU A 577 -11.64 1.43 -35.97
CA LEU A 577 -10.80 2.61 -35.95
C LEU A 577 -10.13 2.79 -37.33
N SER A 578 -10.22 4.00 -37.85
CA SER A 578 -9.55 4.40 -39.09
C SER A 578 -8.39 5.33 -38.80
N GLU A 579 -7.26 5.13 -39.48
CA GLU A 579 -6.17 6.11 -39.50
C GLU A 579 -6.51 7.30 -40.38
N VAL A 580 -6.25 8.50 -39.91
CA VAL A 580 -6.44 9.75 -40.61
C VAL A 580 -5.27 10.68 -40.41
N GLU A 581 -4.76 11.28 -41.51
CA GLU A 581 -3.75 12.32 -41.41
C GLU A 581 -4.40 13.66 -41.04
N ILE A 582 -3.90 14.29 -39.98
CA ILE A 582 -4.43 15.54 -39.44
C ILE A 582 -3.42 16.69 -39.51
N ASP A 583 -3.98 17.90 -39.50
CA ASP A 583 -3.27 19.15 -39.19
C ASP A 583 -3.29 19.34 -37.67
N THR A 584 -2.15 19.14 -37.00
CA THR A 584 -2.00 19.23 -35.55
C THR A 584 -2.26 20.63 -34.99
N ARG A 585 -2.29 21.65 -35.84
CA ARG A 585 -2.60 23.06 -35.47
C ARG A 585 -4.09 23.27 -35.23
N SER A 586 -4.93 22.57 -36.00
CA SER A 586 -6.39 22.79 -36.04
C SER A 586 -7.19 21.55 -35.62
N GLY A 587 -6.58 20.36 -35.59
CA GLY A 587 -7.26 19.09 -35.33
C GLY A 587 -8.19 18.66 -36.49
N THR A 588 -8.04 19.23 -37.67
CA THR A 588 -8.82 18.86 -38.88
C THR A 588 -8.03 17.88 -39.76
N ARG A 589 -8.67 17.35 -40.81
CA ARG A 589 -7.92 16.58 -41.83
C ARG A 589 -6.81 17.43 -42.43
N ALA A 590 -5.64 16.84 -42.61
CA ALA A 590 -4.57 17.49 -43.33
C ALA A 590 -4.95 17.74 -44.80
N THR A 591 -4.49 18.82 -45.37
CA THR A 591 -4.68 19.18 -46.75
C THR A 591 -3.33 19.36 -47.44
N ALA A 592 -3.31 19.55 -48.75
CA ALA A 592 -2.08 19.81 -49.48
C ALA A 592 -1.33 21.06 -48.95
N SER A 593 -2.04 22.04 -48.38
CA SER A 593 -1.48 23.26 -47.79
C SER A 593 -0.99 23.08 -46.34
N THR A 594 -1.27 21.95 -45.66
CA THR A 594 -0.79 21.68 -44.32
C THR A 594 0.73 21.47 -44.33
N PRO A 595 1.51 22.23 -43.56
CA PRO A 595 2.96 22.05 -43.47
C PRO A 595 3.32 20.64 -43.03
N ALA A 596 4.32 20.01 -43.59
CA ALA A 596 4.75 18.65 -43.25
C ALA A 596 5.04 18.48 -41.76
N ALA A 597 5.64 19.47 -41.12
CA ALA A 597 5.91 19.46 -39.69
C ALA A 597 4.66 19.51 -38.79
N CYS A 598 3.48 19.85 -39.37
CA CYS A 598 2.21 19.93 -38.68
C CYS A 598 1.28 18.77 -39.03
N ARG A 599 1.76 17.74 -39.72
CA ARG A 599 1.00 16.51 -40.04
C ARG A 599 1.25 15.44 -39.04
N ALA A 600 0.20 14.73 -38.64
CA ALA A 600 0.31 13.55 -37.78
C ALA A 600 -0.80 12.55 -38.15
N MET A 601 -0.54 11.26 -37.94
CA MET A 601 -1.54 10.21 -38.05
C MET A 601 -2.30 10.04 -36.74
N GLU A 602 -3.63 9.96 -36.81
CA GLU A 602 -4.51 9.74 -35.67
C GLU A 602 -5.49 8.62 -35.95
N TYR A 603 -5.91 7.93 -34.87
CA TYR A 603 -6.99 6.96 -34.91
C TYR A 603 -8.32 7.63 -34.54
N ALA A 604 -9.33 7.43 -35.37
CA ALA A 604 -10.66 7.99 -35.16
C ALA A 604 -11.77 6.97 -35.45
N THR A 605 -12.88 7.09 -34.75
CA THR A 605 -14.10 6.35 -35.05
C THR A 605 -14.83 7.03 -36.24
N ALA A 606 -15.74 6.30 -36.90
CA ALA A 606 -16.55 6.86 -37.97
C ALA A 606 -17.37 8.09 -37.53
N GLU A 607 -17.88 8.08 -36.29
CA GLU A 607 -18.61 9.18 -35.68
C GLU A 607 -17.71 10.42 -35.48
N GLN A 608 -16.50 10.21 -34.94
CA GLN A 608 -15.51 11.28 -34.77
C GLN A 608 -15.11 11.90 -36.11
N LEU A 609 -14.95 11.08 -37.16
CA LEU A 609 -14.62 11.54 -38.50
C LEU A 609 -15.76 12.35 -39.16
N ALA A 610 -17.01 11.99 -38.89
CA ALA A 610 -18.18 12.74 -39.41
C ALA A 610 -18.31 14.12 -38.74
N ASN A 611 -17.82 14.27 -37.50
CA ASN A 611 -17.95 15.47 -36.68
C ASN A 611 -16.66 16.29 -36.58
N LEU A 612 -15.71 16.13 -37.51
CA LEU A 612 -14.46 16.87 -37.49
C LEU A 612 -14.73 18.39 -37.62
N PRO A 613 -14.04 19.24 -36.82
CA PRO A 613 -14.17 20.66 -36.89
C PRO A 613 -13.65 21.20 -38.25
N LYS A 614 -14.11 22.37 -38.65
CA LYS A 614 -13.55 23.10 -39.79
C LYS A 614 -12.48 24.05 -39.28
N ALA A 615 -11.30 24.03 -39.89
CA ALA A 615 -10.26 25.01 -39.60
C ALA A 615 -10.65 26.39 -40.10
N VAL A 616 -10.44 27.41 -39.28
CA VAL A 616 -10.49 28.81 -39.71
C VAL A 616 -9.06 29.19 -40.04
N LEU A 617 -8.80 29.42 -41.34
CA LEU A 617 -7.50 29.84 -41.84
C LEU A 617 -7.55 31.29 -42.31
N ASP A 618 -6.47 32.05 -42.12
CA ASP A 618 -6.29 33.34 -42.71
C ASP A 618 -5.85 33.24 -44.20
N ALA A 619 -5.75 34.40 -44.88
CA ALA A 619 -5.33 34.45 -46.28
C ALA A 619 -3.92 33.86 -46.54
N LYS A 620 -3.11 33.67 -45.52
CA LYS A 620 -1.76 33.10 -45.59
C LYS A 620 -1.73 31.62 -45.16
N GLY A 621 -2.87 31.00 -44.93
CA GLY A 621 -3.00 29.60 -44.50
C GLY A 621 -2.60 29.34 -43.04
N LYS A 622 -2.54 30.38 -42.19
CA LYS A 622 -2.31 30.23 -40.76
C LYS A 622 -3.63 29.95 -40.07
N VAL A 623 -3.58 29.15 -39.00
CA VAL A 623 -4.76 28.89 -38.16
C VAL A 623 -5.08 30.14 -37.34
N VAL A 624 -6.33 30.59 -37.41
CA VAL A 624 -6.82 31.75 -36.68
C VAL A 624 -7.21 31.32 -35.27
N LEU A 625 -6.49 31.88 -34.30
CA LEU A 625 -6.74 31.60 -32.86
C LEU A 625 -7.77 32.59 -32.29
N ASP A 626 -8.56 32.14 -31.34
CA ASP A 626 -9.49 32.99 -30.59
C ASP A 626 -8.78 33.85 -29.51
N ALA A 627 -9.52 34.75 -28.87
CA ALA A 627 -8.98 35.69 -27.90
C ALA A 627 -8.35 35.06 -26.64
N ARG A 628 -8.71 33.81 -26.29
CA ARG A 628 -8.13 33.13 -25.12
C ARG A 628 -6.62 32.84 -25.24
N TYR A 629 -6.11 32.80 -26.49
CA TYR A 629 -4.70 32.62 -26.80
C TYR A 629 -3.90 33.95 -26.86
N THR A 630 -4.51 35.10 -26.67
CA THR A 630 -3.86 36.41 -26.90
C THR A 630 -2.57 36.59 -26.10
N GLU A 631 -2.60 36.31 -24.80
CA GLU A 631 -1.41 36.48 -23.94
C GLU A 631 -0.31 35.44 -24.26
N TRP A 632 -0.70 34.20 -24.48
CA TRP A 632 0.25 33.17 -24.90
C TRP A 632 0.87 33.51 -26.26
N PHE A 633 0.05 33.94 -27.24
CA PHE A 633 0.52 34.27 -28.57
C PHE A 633 1.48 35.46 -28.58
N LYS A 634 1.26 36.47 -27.72
CA LYS A 634 2.19 37.60 -27.57
C LYS A 634 3.57 37.15 -27.04
N GLN A 635 3.61 36.21 -26.12
CA GLN A 635 4.82 35.79 -25.43
C GLN A 635 5.56 34.69 -26.19
N HIS A 636 4.86 33.67 -26.69
CA HIS A 636 5.42 32.40 -27.17
C HIS A 636 4.86 31.97 -28.52
N GLY A 637 3.84 32.64 -29.06
CA GLY A 637 3.11 32.20 -30.23
C GLY A 637 3.98 32.11 -31.49
N ASN A 638 3.88 31.00 -32.19
CA ASN A 638 4.53 30.85 -33.50
C ASN A 638 3.75 31.58 -34.56
N LYS A 639 4.19 32.84 -34.84
CA LYS A 639 3.57 33.75 -35.84
C LYS A 639 3.63 33.25 -37.27
N SER A 640 4.40 32.20 -37.58
CA SER A 640 4.41 31.55 -38.87
C SER A 640 3.25 30.58 -39.06
N LEU A 641 2.74 29.99 -37.99
CA LEU A 641 1.70 28.95 -37.98
C LEU A 641 0.31 29.49 -37.61
N TYR A 642 0.28 30.53 -36.79
CA TYR A 642 -0.96 31.07 -36.20
C TYR A 642 -1.13 32.55 -36.44
N SER A 643 -2.37 32.99 -36.45
CA SER A 643 -2.79 34.41 -36.37
C SER A 643 -3.88 34.56 -35.33
N LEU A 644 -4.08 35.78 -34.81
CA LEU A 644 -5.16 36.09 -33.87
C LEU A 644 -6.36 36.66 -34.62
N ASN A 645 -7.54 36.29 -34.24
CA ASN A 645 -8.75 36.97 -34.65
C ASN A 645 -8.95 38.22 -33.78
N GLU A 646 -8.48 39.37 -34.27
CA GLU A 646 -8.60 40.66 -33.57
C GLU A 646 -10.07 41.16 -33.47
N THR A 647 -10.97 40.60 -34.31
CA THR A 647 -12.39 41.00 -34.34
C THR A 647 -13.29 40.11 -33.45
N ALA A 648 -12.82 38.97 -33.02
CA ALA A 648 -13.53 38.11 -32.06
C ALA A 648 -13.30 38.62 -30.64
N SER A 649 -13.68 39.83 -30.30
CA SER A 649 -13.89 40.23 -28.93
C SER A 649 -14.96 39.30 -28.35
N THR A 650 -14.46 38.30 -27.62
CA THR A 650 -15.14 37.51 -26.63
C THR A 650 -16.67 37.52 -26.69
N GLY A 651 -17.29 36.50 -27.23
CA GLY A 651 -18.70 36.16 -26.96
C GLY A 651 -18.97 35.79 -25.49
N ARG A 652 -18.11 36.20 -24.56
CA ARG A 652 -18.37 36.18 -23.12
C ARG A 652 -19.25 37.38 -22.81
N ARG A 653 -20.46 37.10 -22.36
CA ARG A 653 -21.29 38.17 -21.77
C ARG A 653 -20.44 38.92 -20.74
N PRO A 654 -20.47 40.26 -20.74
CA PRO A 654 -19.79 41.03 -19.73
C PRO A 654 -20.17 40.53 -18.34
N ALA A 655 -19.17 40.34 -17.46
CA ALA A 655 -19.39 39.84 -16.12
C ALA A 655 -18.30 40.31 -15.15
N ILE A 656 -18.66 40.53 -13.90
CA ILE A 656 -17.70 40.72 -12.81
C ILE A 656 -17.15 39.36 -12.40
N LEU A 657 -15.82 39.25 -12.40
CA LEU A 657 -15.09 38.06 -12.06
C LEU A 657 -14.74 38.00 -10.56
N ILE A 658 -14.33 39.13 -10.00
CA ILE A 658 -13.97 39.27 -8.59
C ILE A 658 -14.55 40.58 -8.04
N PRO A 659 -15.33 40.53 -6.95
CA PRO A 659 -16.01 39.35 -6.38
C PRO A 659 -17.14 38.92 -7.31
N ALA A 660 -17.36 37.62 -7.34
CA ALA A 660 -18.40 37.04 -8.18
C ALA A 660 -19.78 37.16 -7.53
N HIS A 661 -20.85 37.16 -8.35
CA HIS A 661 -22.22 37.17 -7.83
C HIS A 661 -22.48 35.91 -6.99
N GLY A 662 -23.05 36.11 -5.76
CA GLY A 662 -23.36 35.04 -4.82
C GLY A 662 -22.16 34.54 -3.99
N THR A 663 -20.97 35.16 -4.11
CA THR A 663 -19.79 34.77 -3.35
C THR A 663 -19.89 35.18 -1.86
N TYR A 664 -19.35 34.34 -0.97
CA TYR A 664 -19.08 34.74 0.42
C TYR A 664 -17.58 35.07 0.54
N VAL A 665 -17.26 36.19 1.18
CA VAL A 665 -15.89 36.61 1.44
C VAL A 665 -15.72 36.70 2.95
N THR A 666 -14.84 35.90 3.52
CA THR A 666 -14.49 35.94 4.94
C THR A 666 -13.34 36.90 5.16
N LEU A 667 -13.48 37.76 6.15
CA LEU A 667 -12.41 38.67 6.58
C LEU A 667 -11.43 37.86 7.43
N ASP A 668 -10.18 37.76 6.99
CA ASP A 668 -9.13 37.07 7.75
C ASP A 668 -8.25 38.12 8.45
N PRO A 669 -8.34 38.24 9.78
CA PRO A 669 -7.57 39.22 10.55
C PRO A 669 -6.04 38.96 10.51
N THR A 670 -5.59 37.79 10.05
CA THR A 670 -4.17 37.45 9.95
C THR A 670 -3.52 37.99 8.66
N LEU A 671 -4.34 38.39 7.68
CA LEU A 671 -3.86 38.97 6.42
C LEU A 671 -3.52 40.46 6.57
N PRO A 672 -2.62 41.01 5.73
CA PRO A 672 -2.39 42.45 5.68
C PRO A 672 -3.70 43.22 5.59
N ASN A 673 -3.86 44.26 6.43
CA ASN A 673 -5.07 45.06 6.55
C ASN A 673 -6.33 44.25 6.96
N GLY A 674 -6.16 43.11 7.64
CA GLY A 674 -7.28 42.25 8.10
C GLY A 674 -8.08 41.63 6.95
N GLY A 675 -7.47 41.43 5.78
CA GLY A 675 -8.15 40.86 4.61
C GLY A 675 -9.20 41.77 3.96
N ARG A 676 -9.25 43.05 4.34
CA ARG A 676 -10.31 43.98 3.92
C ARG A 676 -10.22 44.48 2.49
N TYR A 677 -9.11 44.25 1.77
CA TYR A 677 -8.95 44.68 0.39
C TYR A 677 -9.19 43.54 -0.59
N ILE A 678 -10.15 43.72 -1.51
CA ILE A 678 -10.39 42.77 -2.61
C ILE A 678 -10.13 43.45 -3.94
N GLU A 679 -9.27 42.89 -4.80
CA GLU A 679 -9.03 43.39 -6.14
C GLU A 679 -10.26 43.15 -7.02
N LEU A 680 -10.75 44.21 -7.71
CA LEU A 680 -11.90 44.12 -8.59
C LEU A 680 -11.46 43.68 -9.99
N ARG A 681 -12.12 42.67 -10.53
CA ARG A 681 -11.86 42.21 -11.90
C ARG A 681 -13.15 41.91 -12.65
N ALA A 682 -13.18 42.30 -13.92
CA ALA A 682 -14.27 42.02 -14.85
C ALA A 682 -13.73 41.42 -16.15
N THR A 683 -14.62 40.88 -16.97
CA THR A 683 -14.30 40.46 -18.35
C THR A 683 -14.10 41.64 -19.32
N MET A 684 -14.42 42.86 -18.89
CA MET A 684 -14.24 44.08 -19.64
C MET A 684 -12.80 44.59 -19.56
N PRO A 685 -12.33 45.41 -20.55
CA PRO A 685 -10.96 45.93 -20.51
C PRO A 685 -10.70 46.76 -19.26
N PRO A 686 -9.64 46.48 -18.48
CA PRO A 686 -9.39 47.14 -17.20
C PRO A 686 -9.28 48.68 -17.30
N ALA A 687 -8.63 49.21 -18.36
CA ALA A 687 -8.45 50.63 -18.56
C ALA A 687 -9.72 51.42 -18.94
N ALA A 688 -10.77 50.72 -19.39
CA ALA A 688 -12.05 51.32 -19.78
C ALA A 688 -13.18 51.02 -18.76
N THR A 689 -12.91 50.22 -17.70
CA THR A 689 -13.92 49.81 -16.76
C THR A 689 -13.99 50.78 -15.58
N GLN A 690 -15.15 51.40 -15.41
CA GLN A 690 -15.47 52.22 -14.24
C GLN A 690 -16.19 51.36 -13.20
N TRP A 691 -15.73 51.44 -11.96
CA TRP A 691 -16.28 50.66 -10.85
C TRP A 691 -17.07 51.53 -9.89
N SER A 692 -18.20 51.04 -9.41
CA SER A 692 -19.02 51.69 -8.39
C SER A 692 -19.64 50.70 -7.44
N SER A 693 -19.91 51.14 -6.21
CA SER A 693 -20.67 50.37 -5.22
C SER A 693 -21.48 51.33 -4.34
N PRO A 694 -22.76 51.00 -4.05
CA PRO A 694 -23.56 51.81 -3.13
C PRO A 694 -23.17 51.63 -1.66
N THR A 695 -22.38 50.60 -1.33
CA THR A 695 -22.12 50.17 0.06
C THR A 695 -20.65 50.00 0.39
N LEU A 696 -19.74 50.00 -0.59
CA LEU A 696 -18.31 49.83 -0.38
C LEU A 696 -17.54 51.00 -1.00
N HIS A 697 -16.45 51.39 -0.35
CA HIS A 697 -15.49 52.35 -0.91
C HIS A 697 -14.56 51.63 -1.88
N ILE A 698 -14.34 52.24 -3.06
CA ILE A 698 -13.47 51.70 -4.11
C ILE A 698 -12.28 52.64 -4.30
N GLU A 699 -11.08 52.08 -4.23
CA GLU A 699 -9.81 52.81 -4.43
C GLU A 699 -9.07 52.26 -5.65
N GLU A 700 -8.38 53.16 -6.35
CA GLU A 700 -7.45 52.80 -7.41
C GLU A 700 -6.00 52.86 -6.89
N LYS A 701 -5.25 51.75 -7.04
CA LYS A 701 -3.84 51.66 -6.68
C LYS A 701 -3.08 50.95 -7.78
N ASN A 702 -2.03 51.59 -8.32
CA ASN A 702 -1.17 51.00 -9.36
C ASN A 702 -1.95 50.51 -10.62
N GLY A 703 -2.98 51.27 -11.05
CA GLY A 703 -3.80 50.90 -12.20
C GLY A 703 -4.75 49.71 -11.96
N LYS A 704 -4.98 49.35 -10.71
CA LYS A 704 -5.93 48.33 -10.27
C LYS A 704 -6.94 48.92 -9.30
N HIS A 705 -8.17 48.42 -9.35
CA HIS A 705 -9.25 48.82 -8.46
C HIS A 705 -9.45 47.82 -7.33
N TYR A 706 -9.63 48.33 -6.12
CA TYR A 706 -9.85 47.54 -4.92
C TYR A 706 -11.11 48.04 -4.21
N ALA A 707 -11.95 47.10 -3.72
CA ALA A 707 -13.02 47.45 -2.78
C ALA A 707 -12.57 47.19 -1.34
N ILE A 708 -12.89 48.15 -0.45
CA ILE A 708 -12.65 48.00 0.99
C ILE A 708 -13.88 47.30 1.60
N LEU A 709 -13.68 46.08 2.05
CA LEU A 709 -14.74 45.22 2.54
C LEU A 709 -15.19 45.60 3.97
N THR A 710 -16.48 45.59 4.20
CA THR A 710 -17.13 45.64 5.51
C THR A 710 -18.11 44.49 5.62
N PRO A 711 -18.38 43.94 6.82
CA PRO A 711 -19.34 42.86 6.98
C PRO A 711 -20.74 43.26 6.45
N GLY A 712 -21.39 42.32 5.75
CA GLY A 712 -22.71 42.55 5.19
C GLY A 712 -22.87 42.16 3.72
N ARG A 713 -24.06 42.44 3.15
CA ARG A 713 -24.38 42.18 1.75
C ARG A 713 -24.05 43.40 0.90
N HIS A 714 -23.22 43.22 -0.12
CA HIS A 714 -22.72 44.29 -0.98
C HIS A 714 -23.00 44.03 -2.45
N THR A 715 -23.13 45.12 -3.20
CA THR A 715 -23.28 45.07 -4.66
C THR A 715 -22.19 45.94 -5.28
N ILE A 716 -21.46 45.40 -6.26
CA ILE A 716 -20.49 46.12 -7.08
C ILE A 716 -21.02 46.19 -8.51
N ARG A 717 -20.81 47.31 -9.17
CA ARG A 717 -21.14 47.54 -10.58
C ARG A 717 -19.88 47.87 -11.34
N ALA A 718 -19.80 47.38 -12.56
CA ALA A 718 -18.75 47.70 -13.51
C ALA A 718 -19.36 48.16 -14.82
N CYS A 719 -18.97 49.32 -15.28
CA CYS A 719 -19.45 49.95 -16.53
C CYS A 719 -18.28 50.16 -17.50
N ALA A 720 -18.48 49.83 -18.78
CA ALA A 720 -17.51 50.12 -19.83
C ALA A 720 -18.21 50.57 -21.15
N PRO A 721 -17.61 51.48 -21.94
CA PRO A 721 -18.14 51.86 -23.25
C PRO A 721 -18.22 50.68 -24.23
N PRO A 722 -19.23 50.64 -25.13
CA PRO A 722 -20.43 51.49 -25.20
C PRO A 722 -21.55 50.89 -24.31
N ASP A 723 -21.90 51.58 -23.23
CA ASP A 723 -23.05 51.30 -22.33
C ASP A 723 -23.25 49.89 -21.80
N VAL A 724 -22.14 49.20 -21.54
CA VAL A 724 -22.16 47.87 -20.93
C VAL A 724 -22.08 48.01 -19.42
N GLU A 725 -23.16 47.67 -18.72
CA GLU A 725 -23.20 47.63 -17.25
C GLU A 725 -23.41 46.20 -16.77
N VAL A 726 -22.63 45.78 -15.77
CA VAL A 726 -22.78 44.50 -15.09
C VAL A 726 -22.68 44.68 -13.57
N SER A 727 -23.41 43.87 -12.82
CA SER A 727 -23.38 43.93 -11.37
C SER A 727 -23.14 42.55 -10.74
N ALA A 728 -22.49 42.55 -9.58
CA ALA A 728 -22.32 41.36 -8.75
C ALA A 728 -22.70 41.70 -7.31
N THR A 729 -23.51 40.83 -6.69
CA THR A 729 -23.90 40.95 -5.29
C THR A 729 -23.21 39.79 -4.53
N PHE A 730 -22.59 40.08 -3.40
CA PHE A 730 -21.85 39.11 -2.57
C PHE A 730 -22.02 39.47 -1.10
N MET A 731 -21.65 38.52 -0.23
CA MET A 731 -21.72 38.64 1.22
C MET A 731 -20.32 38.69 1.81
N VAL A 732 -20.06 39.62 2.72
CA VAL A 732 -18.84 39.66 3.55
C VAL A 732 -19.18 39.23 4.94
N VAL A 733 -18.45 38.24 5.45
CA VAL A 733 -18.61 37.68 6.80
C VAL A 733 -17.31 37.86 7.58
N GLU A 734 -17.41 38.01 8.91
CA GLU A 734 -16.25 38.08 9.82
C GLU A 734 -15.58 36.75 10.04
#